data_56179a709533e7a267f10c257e4492fc
#
_entry.id   56179a709533e7a267f10c257e4492fc
#
_cell.length_a   1.000
_cell.length_b   1.000
_cell.length_c   1.000
_cell.angle_alpha   90.00
_cell.angle_beta   90.00
_cell.angle_gamma   90.00
#
_symmetry.space_group_name_H-M   'P 1'
#
loop_
_entity.id
_entity.type
_entity.pdbx_description
1 polymer ?
#
loop_
_entity_poly.entity_id
_entity_poly.type
_entity_poly.pdbx_seq_one_letter_code
_entity_poly.pdbx_strand_id
1 'polypeptide(L)'
;MNNQKRIRVRIAATGDVHGAYMEGGLASAATWIATQHKTLGRNFIYLDAGDLLQGGTAAYYANFILPHSAPPTFPAPPAFQASPAASASPAASAPPAASAPLAAVAPSAADFSHPAAEMLNYLECSAAAIGNHDIEMGEQAWGSFARTCSAPLLAANMEGPPDSPLRPYTIVECGPAEDPIRIAIIGMITEALSYWVPKNNWKGYKCRPILSCLGRWIEEIKAKEHPHAIVGLFHSGLKGGIIEKKESILENCTLRAAKEIPGLDLIIYGHDHRLNCQHLTGANGRDLLLLNPGSHGSMLVYADLEFEQPQHRGTPQISDVHTCPGSPQSSGSPQHHGSLQQTSSKQCLGSPKHHGTTQCSGGLQRSGSQEYTGSPQSLGSRWTISSGTARSLSLDGLEPDKEFLERFGWLRTQGESYANRPIATLTKELHLKEIFHGPCEFMDLLHQAQLKATGAQISFASPLFIEEVLHKGVLRQRHLYKLYRFENMLCTMAVSGREIKNLLEYSYSEWICTMRTIEDPMFLLGKPLSAETPAWFKNIVWDFDTACGIDYDIDLRQPYGKRITIHGLYNPLQESAPLSGNAPLPASAPLPASTPHQQVAELEPFLPDKQYTVVVNSYRACGGGLLWTRGAGIPHRELPKRIISTTREDIRTILAKELSQEPLTPQLISRWRFLPKEWAEYHKSDLKW
;
A
#
# COMPACT_ATOMS: atom_id res chain seq x y z
N MET A 1 -36.81 35.27 16.30
CA MET A 1 -36.06 34.01 16.21
C MET A 1 -34.80 34.35 15.42
N ASN A 2 -33.64 34.36 16.04
CA ASN A 2 -32.37 34.71 15.37
C ASN A 2 -32.00 33.53 14.44
N ASN A 3 -32.10 33.79 13.14
CA ASN A 3 -31.71 32.81 12.11
C ASN A 3 -30.18 32.77 12.03
N GLN A 4 -29.54 31.94 12.88
CA GLN A 4 -28.11 31.67 12.79
C GLN A 4 -27.85 30.93 11.45
N LYS A 5 -26.99 31.49 10.61
CA LYS A 5 -26.65 30.88 9.32
C LYS A 5 -25.84 29.62 9.58
N ARG A 6 -26.37 28.46 9.15
CA ARG A 6 -25.69 27.18 9.26
C ARG A 6 -25.46 26.58 7.90
N ILE A 7 -24.31 25.97 7.70
CA ILE A 7 -23.94 25.32 6.46
C ILE A 7 -23.34 23.95 6.79
N ARG A 8 -23.88 22.92 6.14
CA ARG A 8 -23.31 21.59 6.18
C ARG A 8 -22.36 21.41 5.01
N VAL A 9 -21.13 20.97 5.29
CA VAL A 9 -20.17 20.51 4.29
C VAL A 9 -19.96 19.01 4.48
N ARG A 10 -20.14 18.24 3.41
CA ARG A 10 -19.86 16.79 3.37
C ARG A 10 -18.51 16.55 2.75
N ILE A 11 -17.65 15.81 3.46
CA ILE A 11 -16.33 15.38 3.00
C ILE A 11 -16.35 13.86 2.93
N ALA A 12 -16.21 13.31 1.74
CA ALA A 12 -16.22 11.87 1.50
C ALA A 12 -14.89 11.40 0.96
N ALA A 13 -14.55 10.12 1.20
CA ALA A 13 -13.31 9.56 0.67
C ALA A 13 -13.41 8.07 0.34
N THR A 14 -12.65 7.70 -0.70
CA THR A 14 -12.13 6.35 -0.96
C THR A 14 -10.65 6.30 -0.56
N GLY A 15 -10.06 5.11 -0.56
CA GLY A 15 -8.63 4.89 -0.36
C GLY A 15 -8.33 3.40 -0.40
N ASP A 16 -7.05 3.05 -0.58
CA ASP A 16 -6.61 1.66 -0.72
C ASP A 16 -7.48 0.88 -1.73
N VAL A 17 -7.81 1.53 -2.85
CA VAL A 17 -8.71 0.97 -3.87
C VAL A 17 -8.09 -0.23 -4.56
N HIS A 18 -6.74 -0.24 -4.71
CA HIS A 18 -5.97 -1.37 -5.21
C HIS A 18 -6.54 -1.98 -6.51
N GLY A 19 -6.83 -1.13 -7.50
CA GLY A 19 -7.33 -1.56 -8.80
C GLY A 19 -8.77 -2.04 -8.84
N ALA A 20 -9.54 -1.93 -7.76
CA ALA A 20 -10.98 -2.22 -7.71
C ALA A 20 -11.79 -1.07 -8.34
N TYR A 21 -11.65 -0.91 -9.66
CA TYR A 21 -12.21 0.23 -10.39
C TYR A 21 -13.68 0.04 -10.79
N MET A 22 -14.17 -1.20 -10.90
CA MET A 22 -15.47 -1.52 -11.48
C MET A 22 -16.55 -1.76 -10.42
N GLU A 23 -17.46 -2.71 -10.66
CA GLU A 23 -18.58 -3.03 -9.75
C GLU A 23 -18.06 -3.37 -8.34
N GLY A 24 -18.70 -2.84 -7.32
CA GLY A 24 -18.26 -2.96 -5.92
C GLY A 24 -17.03 -2.12 -5.57
N GLY A 25 -16.58 -1.24 -6.51
CA GLY A 25 -15.44 -0.34 -6.35
C GLY A 25 -15.76 1.08 -6.79
N LEU A 26 -14.83 1.73 -7.53
CA LEU A 26 -15.01 3.14 -7.94
C LEU A 26 -16.25 3.38 -8.80
N ALA A 27 -16.62 2.45 -9.70
CA ALA A 27 -17.84 2.60 -10.51
C ALA A 27 -19.12 2.65 -9.65
N SER A 28 -19.16 1.88 -8.56
CA SER A 28 -20.28 1.95 -7.59
C SER A 28 -20.21 3.22 -6.73
N ALA A 29 -19.00 3.64 -6.35
CA ALA A 29 -18.81 4.91 -5.65
C ALA A 29 -19.26 6.11 -6.52
N ALA A 30 -19.01 6.07 -7.82
CA ALA A 30 -19.35 7.13 -8.78
C ALA A 30 -20.85 7.48 -8.73
N THR A 31 -21.74 6.50 -8.67
CA THR A 31 -23.20 6.72 -8.54
C THR A 31 -23.55 7.57 -7.32
N TRP A 32 -22.97 7.22 -6.18
CA TRP A 32 -23.24 7.96 -4.95
C TRP A 32 -22.57 9.34 -4.98
N ILE A 33 -21.31 9.46 -5.43
CA ILE A 33 -20.57 10.71 -5.54
C ILE A 33 -21.32 11.70 -6.46
N ALA A 34 -21.75 11.27 -7.64
CA ALA A 34 -22.52 12.09 -8.57
C ALA A 34 -23.83 12.61 -7.92
N THR A 35 -24.51 11.76 -7.13
CA THR A 35 -25.69 12.18 -6.37
C THR A 35 -25.35 13.26 -5.34
N GLN A 36 -24.19 13.15 -4.66
CA GLN A 36 -23.76 14.17 -3.69
C GLN A 36 -23.40 15.48 -4.38
N HIS A 37 -22.64 15.46 -5.47
CA HIS A 37 -22.32 16.65 -6.27
C HIS A 37 -23.61 17.38 -6.71
N LYS A 38 -24.60 16.63 -7.22
CA LYS A 38 -25.89 17.19 -7.64
C LYS A 38 -26.68 17.80 -6.47
N THR A 39 -26.63 17.18 -5.29
CA THR A 39 -27.46 17.56 -4.14
C THR A 39 -26.84 18.67 -3.31
N LEU A 40 -25.54 18.65 -3.10
CA LEU A 40 -24.80 19.51 -2.18
C LEU A 40 -23.97 20.58 -2.92
N GLY A 41 -23.71 20.39 -4.22
CA GLY A 41 -22.91 21.32 -5.04
C GLY A 41 -21.57 21.63 -4.39
N ARG A 42 -21.24 22.90 -4.20
CA ARG A 42 -20.00 23.37 -3.56
C ARG A 42 -19.79 22.91 -2.12
N ASN A 43 -20.80 22.34 -1.47
CA ASN A 43 -20.71 21.82 -0.11
C ASN A 43 -20.34 20.33 -0.06
N PHE A 44 -19.97 19.73 -1.18
CA PHE A 44 -19.46 18.38 -1.28
C PHE A 44 -18.01 18.39 -1.71
N ILE A 45 -17.18 17.62 -0.97
CA ILE A 45 -15.75 17.41 -1.23
C ILE A 45 -15.53 15.90 -1.33
N TYR A 46 -14.95 15.45 -2.44
CA TYR A 46 -14.52 14.07 -2.60
C TYR A 46 -12.99 13.99 -2.59
N LEU A 47 -12.45 13.05 -1.81
CA LEU A 47 -11.02 12.82 -1.60
C LEU A 47 -10.64 11.36 -1.89
N ASP A 48 -9.36 11.10 -2.15
CA ASP A 48 -8.81 9.75 -2.19
C ASP A 48 -7.59 9.64 -1.26
N ALA A 49 -7.54 8.58 -0.44
CA ALA A 49 -6.51 8.40 0.58
C ALA A 49 -5.27 7.63 0.08
N GLY A 50 -5.11 7.44 -1.24
CA GLY A 50 -3.95 6.80 -1.86
C GLY A 50 -4.07 5.29 -2.05
N ASP A 51 -3.01 4.68 -2.59
CA ASP A 51 -2.93 3.27 -3.02
C ASP A 51 -4.02 2.89 -4.03
N LEU A 52 -4.06 3.67 -5.10
CA LEU A 52 -5.00 3.49 -6.21
C LEU A 52 -4.43 2.59 -7.31
N LEU A 53 -3.12 2.68 -7.61
CA LEU A 53 -2.52 2.13 -8.82
C LEU A 53 -2.20 0.64 -8.76
N GLN A 54 -1.99 0.07 -7.58
CA GLN A 54 -1.57 -1.31 -7.42
C GLN A 54 -2.77 -2.25 -7.22
N GLY A 55 -2.75 -3.42 -7.85
CA GLY A 55 -3.71 -4.49 -7.63
C GLY A 55 -4.58 -4.81 -8.85
N GLY A 56 -5.03 -6.06 -8.91
CA GLY A 56 -5.90 -6.57 -9.96
C GLY A 56 -5.35 -6.54 -11.39
N THR A 57 -6.03 -7.20 -12.31
CA THR A 57 -5.59 -7.31 -13.72
C THR A 57 -5.77 -6.01 -14.51
N ALA A 58 -6.78 -5.22 -14.15
CA ALA A 58 -7.06 -3.94 -14.80
C ALA A 58 -5.96 -2.90 -14.48
N ALA A 59 -5.59 -2.76 -13.21
CA ALA A 59 -4.50 -1.88 -12.79
C ALA A 59 -3.16 -2.33 -13.38
N TYR A 60 -2.85 -3.62 -13.32
CA TYR A 60 -1.64 -4.15 -13.95
C TYR A 60 -1.57 -3.87 -15.44
N TYR A 61 -2.67 -4.07 -16.15
CA TYR A 61 -2.74 -3.74 -17.58
C TYR A 61 -2.49 -2.25 -17.84
N ALA A 62 -3.10 -1.37 -17.05
CA ALA A 62 -2.92 0.08 -17.16
C ALA A 62 -1.48 0.52 -16.90
N ASN A 63 -0.81 -0.07 -15.90
CA ASN A 63 0.54 0.32 -15.48
C ASN A 63 1.65 -0.22 -16.39
N PHE A 64 1.54 -1.49 -16.82
CA PHE A 64 2.68 -2.21 -17.40
C PHE A 64 2.47 -2.65 -18.86
N ILE A 65 1.23 -2.75 -19.33
CA ILE A 65 0.94 -3.26 -20.67
C ILE A 65 0.50 -2.13 -21.61
N LEU A 66 -0.46 -1.33 -21.18
CA LEU A 66 -1.06 -0.26 -21.98
C LEU A 66 -0.01 0.77 -22.47
N PRO A 67 0.95 1.23 -21.65
CA PRO A 67 1.97 2.19 -22.11
C PRO A 67 2.84 1.71 -23.26
N HIS A 68 2.92 0.38 -23.45
CA HIS A 68 3.70 -0.28 -24.52
C HIS A 68 2.84 -0.82 -25.65
N SER A 69 1.52 -0.65 -25.57
CA SER A 69 0.58 -1.09 -26.60
C SER A 69 0.29 0.06 -27.57
N ALA A 70 0.01 -0.27 -28.85
CA ALA A 70 -0.59 0.72 -29.73
C ALA A 70 -1.89 1.22 -29.08
N PRO A 71 -2.16 2.55 -29.09
CA PRO A 71 -3.38 3.07 -28.48
C PRO A 71 -4.60 2.34 -29.05
N PRO A 72 -5.48 1.85 -28.19
CA PRO A 72 -6.71 1.25 -28.68
C PRO A 72 -7.48 2.30 -29.48
N THR A 73 -7.93 1.94 -30.70
CA THR A 73 -8.81 2.78 -31.50
C THR A 73 -10.20 2.76 -30.86
N PHE A 74 -10.42 3.63 -29.91
CA PHE A 74 -11.75 3.85 -29.33
C PHE A 74 -12.45 4.98 -30.04
N PRO A 75 -13.79 4.93 -30.19
CA PRO A 75 -14.54 6.10 -30.62
C PRO A 75 -14.27 7.24 -29.64
N ALA A 76 -13.95 8.42 -30.16
CA ALA A 76 -13.73 9.60 -29.35
C ALA A 76 -14.92 9.80 -28.40
N PRO A 77 -14.69 10.08 -27.11
CA PRO A 77 -15.78 10.39 -26.19
C PRO A 77 -16.57 11.60 -26.73
N PRO A 78 -17.89 11.66 -26.55
CA PRO A 78 -18.64 12.84 -26.91
C PRO A 78 -18.01 14.06 -26.22
N ALA A 79 -17.76 15.11 -27.00
CA ALA A 79 -17.11 16.33 -26.49
C ALA A 79 -17.95 16.91 -25.34
N PHE A 80 -17.35 16.96 -24.17
CA PHE A 80 -17.95 17.61 -23.01
C PHE A 80 -18.12 19.11 -23.32
N GLN A 81 -19.34 19.59 -23.38
CA GLN A 81 -19.61 21.02 -23.45
C GLN A 81 -19.36 21.61 -22.07
N ALA A 82 -18.15 22.18 -21.90
CA ALA A 82 -17.86 23.02 -20.74
C ALA A 82 -18.81 24.21 -20.73
N SER A 83 -19.46 24.45 -19.62
CA SER A 83 -20.25 25.68 -19.39
C SER A 83 -19.40 26.91 -19.59
N PRO A 84 -19.90 27.99 -20.22
CA PRO A 84 -19.09 29.12 -20.65
C PRO A 84 -18.68 30.01 -19.47
N ALA A 85 -17.39 30.08 -19.20
CA ALA A 85 -16.80 31.15 -18.43
C ALA A 85 -16.00 32.07 -19.37
N ALA A 86 -16.52 33.28 -19.53
CA ALA A 86 -15.90 34.56 -19.92
C ALA A 86 -14.76 34.58 -20.96
N SER A 87 -15.15 35.09 -22.12
CA SER A 87 -14.46 35.95 -23.09
C SER A 87 -12.96 36.26 -22.97
N ALA A 88 -12.23 35.89 -24.04
CA ALA A 88 -11.10 36.64 -24.56
C ALA A 88 -11.05 36.54 -26.10
N SER A 89 -10.77 37.69 -26.75
CA SER A 89 -10.89 38.02 -28.18
C SER A 89 -9.88 37.29 -29.10
N PRO A 90 -10.11 37.37 -30.44
CA PRO A 90 -9.50 36.45 -31.40
C PRO A 90 -8.21 37.03 -32.04
N ALA A 91 -7.34 36.12 -32.49
CA ALA A 91 -6.30 36.46 -33.48
C ALA A 91 -5.98 35.30 -34.44
N ALA A 92 -6.15 35.67 -35.70
CA ALA A 92 -5.39 35.28 -36.89
C ALA A 92 -5.35 33.85 -37.41
N SER A 93 -5.88 33.77 -38.62
CA SER A 93 -5.83 32.77 -39.68
C SER A 93 -4.48 32.15 -40.01
N ALA A 94 -4.47 30.80 -40.25
CA ALA A 94 -3.40 30.10 -40.94
C ALA A 94 -3.93 29.38 -42.22
N PRO A 95 -3.11 29.25 -43.29
CA PRO A 95 -3.48 28.62 -44.55
C PRO A 95 -3.26 27.10 -44.55
N PRO A 96 -3.82 26.38 -45.51
CA PRO A 96 -3.85 24.92 -45.53
C PRO A 96 -2.59 24.31 -46.09
N ALA A 97 -2.12 23.20 -45.54
CA ALA A 97 -1.07 22.37 -46.10
C ALA A 97 -1.58 20.95 -46.34
N ALA A 98 -1.18 20.44 -47.49
CA ALA A 98 -1.58 19.21 -48.11
C ALA A 98 -0.92 17.95 -47.48
N SER A 99 -1.69 16.90 -47.50
CA SER A 99 -1.52 15.49 -47.26
C SER A 99 -0.21 14.80 -47.65
N ALA A 100 0.31 13.97 -46.71
CA ALA A 100 0.97 12.68 -46.99
C ALA A 100 0.68 11.75 -45.79
N PRO A 101 0.49 10.42 -45.96
CA PRO A 101 0.26 9.51 -44.87
C PRO A 101 1.57 9.22 -44.15
N LEU A 102 1.74 9.81 -42.97
CA LEU A 102 2.82 9.45 -42.05
C LEU A 102 2.49 8.09 -41.43
N ALA A 103 3.44 7.16 -41.53
CA ALA A 103 3.46 5.95 -40.73
C ALA A 103 3.23 6.32 -39.26
N ALA A 104 2.28 5.65 -38.60
CA ALA A 104 1.95 5.89 -37.21
C ALA A 104 3.20 5.65 -36.35
N VAL A 105 3.86 6.73 -35.95
CA VAL A 105 4.86 6.73 -34.89
C VAL A 105 4.09 6.37 -33.61
N ALA A 106 4.53 5.31 -32.93
CA ALA A 106 3.98 4.98 -31.61
C ALA A 106 4.03 6.25 -30.73
N PRO A 107 2.93 6.59 -29.99
CA PRO A 107 2.93 7.77 -29.13
C PRO A 107 4.12 7.69 -28.18
N SER A 108 4.79 8.81 -27.99
CA SER A 108 5.87 8.89 -27.00
C SER A 108 5.27 8.63 -25.61
N ALA A 109 6.05 8.05 -24.71
CA ALA A 109 5.63 7.82 -23.31
C ALA A 109 5.12 9.12 -22.61
N ALA A 110 5.36 10.28 -23.22
CA ALA A 110 4.89 11.58 -22.75
C ALA A 110 3.38 11.84 -23.02
N ASP A 111 2.77 11.11 -23.97
CA ASP A 111 1.38 11.37 -24.42
C ASP A 111 0.36 10.38 -23.82
N PHE A 112 0.80 9.48 -22.94
CA PHE A 112 -0.07 8.49 -22.33
C PHE A 112 -0.84 9.06 -21.13
N SER A 113 -2.20 9.10 -21.24
CA SER A 113 -3.11 9.45 -20.15
C SER A 113 -3.42 8.23 -19.29
N HIS A 114 -3.13 8.28 -18.00
CA HIS A 114 -3.30 7.16 -17.09
C HIS A 114 -4.77 6.93 -16.71
N PRO A 115 -5.39 5.75 -16.98
CA PRO A 115 -6.82 5.55 -16.77
C PRO A 115 -7.30 5.80 -15.34
N ALA A 116 -6.51 5.46 -14.32
CA ALA A 116 -6.89 5.69 -12.92
C ALA A 116 -6.95 7.20 -12.58
N ALA A 117 -6.08 8.02 -13.17
CA ALA A 117 -6.16 9.48 -13.02
C ALA A 117 -7.41 10.05 -13.70
N GLU A 118 -7.73 9.56 -14.90
CA GLU A 118 -8.96 9.92 -15.59
C GLU A 118 -10.24 9.54 -14.81
N MET A 119 -10.19 8.43 -14.06
CA MET A 119 -11.29 8.05 -13.15
C MET A 119 -11.44 9.06 -12.00
N LEU A 120 -10.33 9.48 -11.35
CA LEU A 120 -10.40 10.53 -10.33
C LEU A 120 -10.86 11.88 -10.90
N ASN A 121 -10.46 12.22 -12.13
CA ASN A 121 -10.93 13.42 -12.83
C ASN A 121 -12.44 13.35 -13.09
N TYR A 122 -12.95 12.19 -13.54
CA TYR A 122 -14.39 11.96 -13.75
C TYR A 122 -15.18 12.10 -12.45
N LEU A 123 -14.63 11.65 -11.32
CA LEU A 123 -15.25 11.75 -10.01
C LEU A 123 -15.12 13.14 -9.37
N GLU A 124 -14.55 14.12 -10.08
CA GLU A 124 -14.28 15.48 -9.58
C GLU A 124 -13.53 15.46 -8.23
N CYS A 125 -12.49 14.58 -8.13
CA CYS A 125 -11.69 14.47 -6.92
C CYS A 125 -11.06 15.82 -6.57
N SER A 126 -11.28 16.29 -5.35
CA SER A 126 -10.81 17.59 -4.88
C SER A 126 -9.36 17.56 -4.41
N ALA A 127 -8.87 16.41 -3.93
CA ALA A 127 -7.47 16.13 -3.62
C ALA A 127 -7.27 14.62 -3.40
N ALA A 128 -6.07 14.13 -3.71
CA ALA A 128 -5.67 12.76 -3.43
C ALA A 128 -4.37 12.71 -2.63
N ALA A 129 -4.30 11.88 -1.60
CA ALA A 129 -3.03 11.48 -0.99
C ALA A 129 -2.29 10.51 -1.92
N ILE A 130 -0.99 10.39 -1.72
CA ILE A 130 -0.18 9.40 -2.42
C ILE A 130 0.13 8.27 -1.47
N GLY A 131 -0.11 7.03 -1.92
CA GLY A 131 0.26 5.83 -1.21
C GLY A 131 1.62 5.27 -1.62
N ASN A 132 2.13 4.33 -0.83
CA ASN A 132 3.41 3.69 -1.13
C ASN A 132 3.36 2.84 -2.40
N HIS A 133 2.22 2.17 -2.65
CA HIS A 133 2.02 1.38 -3.85
C HIS A 133 1.85 2.22 -5.12
N ASP A 134 1.39 3.47 -5.02
CA ASP A 134 1.35 4.37 -6.18
C ASP A 134 2.78 4.67 -6.67
N ILE A 135 3.69 4.98 -5.73
CA ILE A 135 5.12 5.24 -6.03
C ILE A 135 5.85 3.95 -6.47
N GLU A 136 5.46 2.80 -5.93
CA GLU A 136 6.05 1.50 -6.25
C GLU A 136 5.90 1.14 -7.73
N MET A 137 4.83 1.58 -8.39
CA MET A 137 4.60 1.34 -9.82
C MET A 137 5.66 1.96 -10.74
N GLY A 138 6.57 2.76 -10.20
CA GLY A 138 7.70 3.33 -10.93
C GLY A 138 7.34 4.56 -11.76
N GLU A 139 8.37 5.22 -12.29
CA GLU A 139 8.25 6.53 -12.95
C GLU A 139 7.27 6.53 -14.14
N GLN A 140 7.19 5.44 -14.89
CA GLN A 140 6.31 5.39 -16.06
C GLN A 140 4.83 5.43 -15.69
N ALA A 141 4.37 4.58 -14.78
CA ALA A 141 2.98 4.53 -14.34
C ALA A 141 2.66 5.71 -13.41
N TRP A 142 3.45 5.88 -12.35
CA TRP A 142 3.30 6.97 -11.39
C TRP A 142 3.41 8.36 -12.04
N GLY A 143 4.43 8.58 -12.87
CA GLY A 143 4.63 9.86 -13.55
C GLY A 143 3.50 10.19 -14.54
N SER A 144 2.98 9.17 -15.26
CA SER A 144 1.82 9.35 -16.13
C SER A 144 0.55 9.67 -15.32
N PHE A 145 0.29 8.95 -14.24
CA PHE A 145 -0.79 9.23 -13.32
C PHE A 145 -0.72 10.67 -12.81
N ALA A 146 0.45 11.09 -12.32
CA ALA A 146 0.65 12.42 -11.75
C ALA A 146 0.46 13.56 -12.78
N ARG A 147 0.83 13.35 -14.03
CA ARG A 147 0.59 14.32 -15.11
C ARG A 147 -0.87 14.38 -15.56
N THR A 148 -1.57 13.26 -15.51
CA THR A 148 -2.97 13.16 -15.95
C THR A 148 -3.96 13.62 -14.88
N CYS A 149 -3.64 13.43 -13.60
CA CYS A 149 -4.53 13.75 -12.49
C CYS A 149 -4.71 15.27 -12.34
N SER A 150 -5.96 15.74 -12.45
CA SER A 150 -6.31 17.14 -12.22
C SER A 150 -6.40 17.50 -10.74
N ALA A 151 -6.66 16.51 -9.87
CA ALA A 151 -6.69 16.71 -8.43
C ALA A 151 -5.26 16.99 -7.90
N PRO A 152 -5.09 17.93 -6.96
CA PRO A 152 -3.84 18.11 -6.24
C PRO A 152 -3.40 16.81 -5.56
N LEU A 153 -2.18 16.33 -5.86
CA LEU A 153 -1.57 15.16 -5.24
C LEU A 153 -0.80 15.61 -3.99
N LEU A 154 -1.19 15.10 -2.83
CA LEU A 154 -0.74 15.64 -1.54
C LEU A 154 0.21 14.69 -0.78
N ALA A 155 1.38 15.23 -0.39
CA ALA A 155 2.33 14.55 0.50
C ALA A 155 3.27 15.58 1.16
N ALA A 156 2.83 16.26 2.23
CA ALA A 156 3.56 17.35 2.89
C ALA A 156 4.88 16.93 3.55
N ASN A 157 5.08 15.64 3.80
CA ASN A 157 6.33 15.09 4.33
C ASN A 157 7.27 14.53 3.25
N MET A 158 6.92 14.69 1.95
CA MET A 158 7.79 14.37 0.82
C MET A 158 8.42 15.65 0.27
N GLU A 159 9.67 15.93 0.64
CA GLU A 159 10.46 17.02 0.08
C GLU A 159 11.01 16.59 -1.29
N GLY A 160 10.49 17.17 -2.36
CA GLY A 160 10.83 16.84 -3.75
C GLY A 160 11.59 17.96 -4.47
N PRO A 161 11.93 17.75 -5.77
CA PRO A 161 12.49 18.78 -6.62
C PRO A 161 11.47 19.90 -6.90
N PRO A 162 11.91 21.06 -7.42
CA PRO A 162 11.02 22.23 -7.65
C PRO A 162 9.85 21.96 -8.60
N ASP A 163 10.01 21.01 -9.52
CA ASP A 163 9.01 20.57 -10.50
C ASP A 163 8.17 19.37 -10.03
N SER A 164 8.26 19.04 -8.73
CA SER A 164 7.47 17.95 -8.14
C SER A 164 5.98 18.17 -8.36
N PRO A 165 5.21 17.16 -8.79
CA PRO A 165 3.76 17.20 -8.84
C PRO A 165 3.11 17.18 -7.45
N LEU A 166 3.88 16.81 -6.40
CA LEU A 166 3.38 16.72 -5.04
C LEU A 166 3.28 18.08 -4.38
N ARG A 167 2.17 18.32 -3.71
CA ARG A 167 1.91 19.52 -2.92
C ARG A 167 1.77 19.16 -1.44
N PRO A 168 2.14 20.07 -0.52
CA PRO A 168 1.92 19.81 0.90
C PRO A 168 0.44 19.83 1.28
N TYR A 169 -0.33 20.75 0.72
CA TYR A 169 -1.75 20.95 1.01
C TYR A 169 -2.46 21.63 -0.15
N THR A 170 -3.78 21.67 -0.06
CA THR A 170 -4.66 22.48 -0.92
C THR A 170 -5.76 23.13 -0.11
N ILE A 171 -6.36 24.20 -0.65
CA ILE A 171 -7.54 24.86 -0.06
C ILE A 171 -8.75 24.57 -0.94
N VAL A 172 -9.82 24.11 -0.33
CA VAL A 172 -11.13 23.94 -0.98
C VAL A 172 -12.11 24.94 -0.36
N GLU A 173 -12.82 25.68 -1.21
CA GLU A 173 -13.81 26.65 -0.80
C GLU A 173 -15.24 26.11 -0.98
N CYS A 174 -15.99 26.11 0.12
CA CYS A 174 -17.37 25.67 0.21
C CYS A 174 -18.29 26.82 0.59
N GLY A 175 -19.60 26.59 0.58
CA GLY A 175 -20.57 27.59 1.00
C GLY A 175 -20.81 28.69 -0.01
N PRO A 176 -21.26 29.87 0.45
CA PRO A 176 -21.57 31.00 -0.41
C PRO A 176 -20.31 31.57 -1.07
N ALA A 177 -20.43 31.99 -2.31
CA ALA A 177 -19.30 32.54 -3.07
C ALA A 177 -18.76 33.85 -2.47
N GLU A 178 -19.64 34.64 -1.86
CA GLU A 178 -19.36 35.92 -1.23
C GLU A 178 -18.68 35.83 0.14
N ASP A 179 -18.83 34.67 0.81
CA ASP A 179 -18.27 34.42 2.14
C ASP A 179 -17.93 32.91 2.27
N PRO A 180 -16.91 32.42 1.58
CA PRO A 180 -16.62 31.00 1.48
C PRO A 180 -16.07 30.42 2.77
N ILE A 181 -16.45 29.17 3.05
CA ILE A 181 -15.83 28.33 4.07
C ILE A 181 -14.57 27.73 3.45
N ARG A 182 -13.40 28.10 3.96
CA ARG A 182 -12.10 27.64 3.49
C ARG A 182 -11.67 26.41 4.29
N ILE A 183 -11.48 25.29 3.63
CA ILE A 183 -11.04 24.02 4.21
C ILE A 183 -9.66 23.70 3.66
N ALA A 184 -8.67 23.61 4.55
CA ALA A 184 -7.34 23.16 4.18
C ALA A 184 -7.29 21.62 4.24
N ILE A 185 -6.75 20.99 3.21
CA ILE A 185 -6.51 19.54 3.14
C ILE A 185 -5.00 19.33 3.07
N ILE A 186 -4.43 18.69 4.10
CA ILE A 186 -2.98 18.40 4.17
C ILE A 186 -2.74 16.92 3.99
N GLY A 187 -1.85 16.54 3.03
CA GLY A 187 -1.50 15.14 2.76
C GLY A 187 -0.27 14.68 3.52
N MET A 188 -0.25 13.40 3.92
CA MET A 188 0.93 12.73 4.49
C MET A 188 1.05 11.31 3.95
N ILE A 189 2.29 10.85 3.72
CA ILE A 189 2.60 9.47 3.36
C ILE A 189 3.40 8.80 4.48
N THR A 190 3.26 7.48 4.62
CA THR A 190 4.00 6.70 5.62
C THR A 190 5.51 6.90 5.54
N GLU A 191 6.13 7.03 6.70
CA GLU A 191 7.59 7.17 6.82
C GLU A 191 8.34 5.90 6.44
N ALA A 192 7.66 4.76 6.49
CA ALA A 192 8.23 3.45 6.18
C ALA A 192 8.39 3.20 4.67
N LEU A 193 8.10 4.16 3.81
CA LEU A 193 8.27 4.07 2.35
C LEU A 193 9.62 3.47 1.95
N SER A 194 10.71 3.87 2.62
CA SER A 194 12.06 3.39 2.34
C SER A 194 12.29 1.90 2.64
N TYR A 195 11.39 1.25 3.40
CA TYR A 195 11.44 -0.18 3.70
C TYR A 195 10.80 -1.05 2.62
N TRP A 196 10.02 -0.46 1.72
CA TRP A 196 9.28 -1.21 0.71
C TRP A 196 9.60 -0.81 -0.71
N VAL A 197 9.83 0.50 -0.93
CA VAL A 197 9.95 1.06 -2.27
C VAL A 197 11.40 1.44 -2.57
N PRO A 198 12.00 0.88 -3.64
CA PRO A 198 13.35 1.21 -4.05
C PRO A 198 13.55 2.72 -4.23
N LYS A 199 14.69 3.24 -3.77
CA LYS A 199 15.00 4.67 -3.83
C LYS A 199 14.93 5.25 -5.24
N ASN A 200 15.15 4.44 -6.26
CA ASN A 200 15.06 4.86 -7.66
C ASN A 200 13.64 5.27 -8.07
N ASN A 201 12.59 4.69 -7.46
CA ASN A 201 11.19 5.03 -7.76
C ASN A 201 10.79 6.40 -7.20
N TRP A 202 11.53 6.91 -6.22
CA TRP A 202 11.34 8.23 -5.61
C TRP A 202 12.64 9.03 -5.52
N LYS A 203 13.46 8.90 -6.59
CA LYS A 203 14.71 9.65 -6.75
C LYS A 203 14.45 11.14 -6.69
N GLY A 204 15.29 11.89 -5.96
CA GLY A 204 15.13 13.33 -5.75
C GLY A 204 14.26 13.71 -4.57
N TYR A 205 13.46 12.78 -4.04
CA TYR A 205 12.62 13.04 -2.87
C TYR A 205 13.30 12.62 -1.55
N LYS A 206 12.86 13.28 -0.46
CA LYS A 206 13.19 12.91 0.92
C LYS A 206 11.90 12.78 1.70
N CYS A 207 11.63 11.59 2.24
CA CYS A 207 10.52 11.37 3.17
C CYS A 207 10.95 11.79 4.58
N ARG A 208 10.15 12.63 5.22
CA ARG A 208 10.38 13.15 6.57
C ARG A 208 9.40 12.54 7.57
N PRO A 209 9.74 12.52 8.88
CA PRO A 209 8.81 12.07 9.90
C PRO A 209 7.51 12.90 9.91
N ILE A 210 6.35 12.22 9.85
CA ILE A 210 5.03 12.86 9.75
C ILE A 210 4.81 13.83 10.91
N LEU A 211 5.04 13.41 12.15
CA LEU A 211 4.71 14.22 13.33
C LEU A 211 5.46 15.55 13.35
N SER A 212 6.75 15.55 12.97
CA SER A 212 7.54 16.77 12.91
C SER A 212 7.13 17.71 11.78
N CYS A 213 6.74 17.16 10.63
CA CYS A 213 6.27 17.94 9.48
C CYS A 213 4.88 18.52 9.71
N LEU A 214 3.96 17.71 10.23
CA LEU A 214 2.55 18.04 10.39
C LEU A 214 2.34 19.28 11.25
N GLY A 215 2.98 19.35 12.42
CA GLY A 215 2.88 20.52 13.31
C GLY A 215 3.32 21.83 12.65
N ARG A 216 4.48 21.80 11.96
CA ARG A 216 4.99 22.94 11.22
C ARG A 216 4.02 23.40 10.10
N TRP A 217 3.52 22.48 9.31
CA TRP A 217 2.60 22.78 8.22
C TRP A 217 1.26 23.32 8.72
N ILE A 218 0.71 22.79 9.82
CA ILE A 218 -0.53 23.30 10.41
C ILE A 218 -0.38 24.76 10.82
N GLU A 219 0.73 25.12 11.47
CA GLU A 219 0.99 26.53 11.84
C GLU A 219 1.19 27.43 10.61
N GLU A 220 1.88 26.95 9.58
CA GLU A 220 2.06 27.68 8.32
C GLU A 220 0.72 27.90 7.59
N ILE A 221 -0.12 26.85 7.50
CA ILE A 221 -1.46 26.91 6.89
C ILE A 221 -2.34 27.91 7.63
N LYS A 222 -2.36 27.88 8.97
CA LYS A 222 -3.13 28.83 9.77
C LYS A 222 -2.68 30.27 9.55
N ALA A 223 -1.38 30.49 9.48
CA ALA A 223 -0.81 31.84 9.31
C ALA A 223 -1.05 32.42 7.91
N LYS A 224 -1.00 31.59 6.87
CA LYS A 224 -1.13 32.05 5.48
C LYS A 224 -2.55 32.01 4.94
N GLU A 225 -3.26 30.91 5.22
CA GLU A 225 -4.53 30.60 4.56
C GLU A 225 -5.75 30.93 5.40
N HIS A 226 -5.58 31.08 6.72
CA HIS A 226 -6.67 31.34 7.67
C HIS A 226 -7.87 30.39 7.47
N PRO A 227 -7.68 29.06 7.43
CA PRO A 227 -8.76 28.12 7.16
C PRO A 227 -9.76 28.06 8.31
N HIS A 228 -11.02 27.70 7.98
CA HIS A 228 -12.07 27.42 8.95
C HIS A 228 -12.03 26.00 9.49
N ALA A 229 -11.42 25.09 8.74
CA ALA A 229 -11.13 23.71 9.13
C ALA A 229 -9.84 23.20 8.49
N ILE A 230 -9.15 22.25 9.15
CA ILE A 230 -7.99 21.56 8.61
C ILE A 230 -8.28 20.05 8.63
N VAL A 231 -8.22 19.44 7.46
CA VAL A 231 -8.42 18.00 7.23
C VAL A 231 -7.08 17.35 6.93
N GLY A 232 -6.71 16.35 7.72
CA GLY A 232 -5.61 15.44 7.40
C GLY A 232 -6.07 14.39 6.39
N LEU A 233 -5.34 14.22 5.29
CA LEU A 233 -5.53 13.17 4.30
C LEU A 233 -4.26 12.31 4.28
N PHE A 234 -4.24 11.22 5.04
CA PHE A 234 -3.02 10.49 5.36
C PHE A 234 -3.00 9.11 4.69
N HIS A 235 -1.90 8.78 4.06
CA HIS A 235 -1.58 7.40 3.72
C HIS A 235 -0.60 6.83 4.75
N SER A 236 -1.11 6.61 5.97
CA SER A 236 -0.43 6.01 7.11
C SER A 236 -1.50 5.44 8.04
N GLY A 237 -1.42 4.17 8.38
CA GLY A 237 -2.44 3.48 9.17
C GLY A 237 -2.58 4.02 10.60
N LEU A 238 -3.52 3.46 11.35
CA LEU A 238 -3.87 3.98 12.67
C LEU A 238 -2.70 3.90 13.66
N LYS A 239 -2.10 2.70 13.82
CA LYS A 239 -1.00 2.45 14.76
C LYS A 239 -0.30 1.11 14.48
N GLY A 240 0.95 0.99 14.94
CA GLY A 240 1.74 -0.26 14.82
C GLY A 240 2.55 -0.30 13.53
N GLY A 241 2.80 -1.50 13.00
CA GLY A 241 3.67 -1.70 11.86
C GLY A 241 5.16 -1.56 12.20
N ILE A 242 5.97 -1.12 11.25
CA ILE A 242 7.40 -0.92 11.42
C ILE A 242 7.67 0.24 12.37
N ILE A 243 8.41 -0.03 13.45
CA ILE A 243 8.88 0.98 14.41
C ILE A 243 10.40 0.84 14.52
N GLU A 244 11.12 1.82 13.97
CA GLU A 244 12.56 1.89 14.07
C GLU A 244 12.99 3.11 14.91
N LYS A 245 13.34 2.85 16.18
CA LYS A 245 13.62 3.91 17.15
C LYS A 245 14.88 4.71 16.81
N LYS A 246 15.91 4.06 16.23
CA LYS A 246 17.18 4.74 15.89
C LYS A 246 17.03 5.72 14.75
N GLU A 247 16.13 5.43 13.80
CA GLU A 247 15.87 6.26 12.63
C GLU A 247 14.60 7.09 12.77
N SER A 248 13.90 6.98 13.93
CA SER A 248 12.64 7.67 14.23
C SER A 248 11.53 7.39 13.20
N ILE A 249 11.50 6.17 12.63
CA ILE A 249 10.53 5.75 11.63
C ILE A 249 9.34 5.12 12.33
N LEU A 250 8.14 5.58 11.95
CA LEU A 250 6.85 5.06 12.39
C LEU A 250 5.99 4.79 11.15
N GLU A 251 5.72 3.52 10.86
CA GLU A 251 4.85 3.17 9.72
C GLU A 251 3.45 3.76 9.86
N ASN A 252 2.79 3.46 10.99
CA ASN A 252 1.43 3.84 11.25
C ASN A 252 1.37 4.83 12.43
N CYS A 253 1.20 6.12 12.13
CA CYS A 253 1.28 7.16 13.13
C CYS A 253 0.02 8.05 13.24
N THR A 254 -1.09 7.72 12.54
CA THR A 254 -2.31 8.54 12.50
C THR A 254 -2.89 8.79 13.90
N LEU A 255 -2.93 7.77 14.77
CA LEU A 255 -3.40 7.93 16.15
C LEU A 255 -2.51 8.86 16.98
N ARG A 256 -1.19 8.82 16.75
CA ARG A 256 -0.26 9.73 17.41
C ARG A 256 -0.42 11.15 16.90
N ALA A 257 -0.55 11.33 15.59
CA ALA A 257 -0.83 12.64 15.00
C ALA A 257 -2.09 13.26 15.59
N ALA A 258 -3.18 12.49 15.69
CA ALA A 258 -4.43 12.92 16.29
C ALA A 258 -4.31 13.35 17.76
N LYS A 259 -3.48 12.65 18.54
CA LYS A 259 -3.33 12.89 19.99
C LYS A 259 -2.26 13.90 20.37
N GLU A 260 -1.22 14.06 19.53
CA GLU A 260 -0.05 14.86 19.87
C GLU A 260 0.00 16.21 19.11
N ILE A 261 -0.64 16.30 17.92
CA ILE A 261 -0.57 17.49 17.07
C ILE A 261 -1.90 18.24 17.08
N PRO A 262 -1.96 19.46 17.61
CA PRO A 262 -3.21 20.22 17.67
C PRO A 262 -3.53 20.90 16.33
N GLY A 263 -4.83 21.05 16.04
CA GLY A 263 -5.32 21.89 14.94
C GLY A 263 -5.90 21.14 13.76
N LEU A 264 -5.99 19.82 13.82
CA LEU A 264 -6.79 19.02 12.90
C LEU A 264 -8.24 18.92 13.40
N ASP A 265 -9.20 18.97 12.49
CA ASP A 265 -10.64 18.86 12.76
C ASP A 265 -11.21 17.50 12.26
N LEU A 266 -10.57 16.90 11.25
CA LEU A 266 -10.90 15.61 10.67
C LEU A 266 -9.59 14.97 10.17
N ILE A 267 -9.43 13.65 10.33
CA ILE A 267 -8.41 12.86 9.65
C ILE A 267 -9.09 11.74 8.86
N ILE A 268 -8.84 11.71 7.55
CA ILE A 268 -9.13 10.59 6.68
C ILE A 268 -7.80 9.90 6.39
N TYR A 269 -7.76 8.58 6.53
CA TYR A 269 -6.50 7.85 6.38
C TYR A 269 -6.69 6.48 5.72
N GLY A 270 -5.62 5.93 5.17
CA GLY A 270 -5.55 4.61 4.54
C GLY A 270 -4.36 3.79 5.04
N HIS A 271 -3.84 2.87 4.22
CA HIS A 271 -2.64 2.06 4.39
C HIS A 271 -2.81 0.78 5.22
N ASP A 272 -3.56 0.78 6.31
CA ASP A 272 -3.73 -0.43 7.15
C ASP A 272 -4.95 -1.29 6.76
N HIS A 273 -5.68 -0.89 5.70
CA HIS A 273 -6.81 -1.62 5.12
C HIS A 273 -7.97 -1.91 6.09
N ARG A 274 -8.13 -1.12 7.15
CA ARG A 274 -9.10 -1.37 8.21
C ARG A 274 -10.17 -0.30 8.25
N LEU A 275 -11.39 -0.69 7.91
CA LEU A 275 -12.54 0.21 8.05
C LEU A 275 -12.58 0.81 9.47
N ASN A 276 -12.64 2.13 9.54
CA ASN A 276 -12.76 2.86 10.79
C ASN A 276 -13.60 4.12 10.62
N CYS A 277 -14.51 4.34 11.58
CA CYS A 277 -15.26 5.58 11.75
C CYS A 277 -15.38 5.83 13.25
N GLN A 278 -14.52 6.67 13.81
CA GLN A 278 -14.53 6.92 15.24
C GLN A 278 -14.39 8.39 15.60
N HIS A 279 -14.95 8.75 16.76
CA HIS A 279 -14.68 9.99 17.46
C HIS A 279 -13.56 9.78 18.47
N LEU A 280 -12.71 10.74 18.60
CA LEU A 280 -11.56 10.71 19.50
C LEU A 280 -11.35 12.13 20.08
N THR A 281 -11.01 12.21 21.35
CA THR A 281 -10.48 13.44 21.92
C THR A 281 -9.04 13.62 21.42
N GLY A 282 -8.85 14.61 20.56
CA GLY A 282 -7.56 14.95 19.97
C GLY A 282 -6.66 15.76 20.91
N ALA A 283 -5.56 16.28 20.38
CA ALA A 283 -4.67 17.19 21.07
C ALA A 283 -5.45 18.43 21.55
N ASN A 284 -5.11 18.93 22.75
CA ASN A 284 -5.80 20.08 23.39
C ASN A 284 -7.28 19.84 23.75
N GLY A 285 -7.69 18.58 23.92
CA GLY A 285 -9.04 18.24 24.36
C GLY A 285 -10.14 18.47 23.33
N ARG A 286 -9.79 18.76 22.06
CA ARG A 286 -10.80 18.91 20.99
C ARG A 286 -11.25 17.55 20.46
N ASP A 287 -12.52 17.47 20.12
CA ASP A 287 -13.06 16.32 19.42
C ASP A 287 -12.54 16.30 17.97
N LEU A 288 -12.18 15.12 17.52
CA LEU A 288 -11.59 14.85 16.21
C LEU A 288 -12.26 13.61 15.61
N LEU A 289 -12.60 13.67 14.33
CA LEU A 289 -13.11 12.52 13.58
C LEU A 289 -11.95 11.79 12.89
N LEU A 290 -11.92 10.44 12.99
CA LEU A 290 -11.01 9.59 12.27
C LEU A 290 -11.78 8.62 11.38
N LEU A 291 -11.49 8.65 10.08
CA LEU A 291 -12.15 7.82 9.07
C LEU A 291 -11.13 7.05 8.23
N ASN A 292 -11.38 5.76 8.00
CA ASN A 292 -10.65 4.93 7.05
C ASN A 292 -11.67 4.09 6.26
N PRO A 293 -11.67 4.14 4.91
CA PRO A 293 -12.61 3.41 4.07
C PRO A 293 -12.35 1.88 4.02
N GLY A 294 -11.26 1.39 4.62
CA GLY A 294 -10.82 0.01 4.42
C GLY A 294 -10.06 -0.15 3.13
N SER A 295 -10.30 -1.21 2.36
CA SER A 295 -9.58 -1.46 1.12
C SER A 295 -10.44 -2.09 0.02
N HIS A 296 -9.86 -2.18 -1.19
CA HIS A 296 -10.45 -2.80 -2.39
C HIS A 296 -11.80 -2.19 -2.80
N GLY A 297 -12.02 -0.92 -2.49
CA GLY A 297 -13.21 -0.18 -2.91
C GLY A 297 -14.53 -0.71 -2.36
N SER A 298 -14.52 -1.57 -1.34
CA SER A 298 -15.75 -2.14 -0.76
C SER A 298 -16.56 -1.13 0.05
N MET A 299 -15.91 -0.08 0.53
CA MET A 299 -16.52 0.93 1.39
C MET A 299 -16.10 2.34 0.95
N LEU A 300 -16.95 3.30 1.27
CA LEU A 300 -16.68 4.73 1.23
C LEU A 300 -16.95 5.29 2.63
N VAL A 301 -16.16 6.27 3.07
CA VAL A 301 -16.40 6.99 4.32
C VAL A 301 -16.74 8.44 4.06
N TYR A 302 -17.55 9.05 4.92
CA TYR A 302 -17.81 10.47 4.84
C TYR A 302 -18.07 11.11 6.22
N ALA A 303 -17.74 12.39 6.31
CA ALA A 303 -18.06 13.23 7.45
C ALA A 303 -18.97 14.39 7.00
N ASP A 304 -19.97 14.71 7.81
CA ASP A 304 -20.74 15.95 7.72
C ASP A 304 -20.23 16.92 8.79
N LEU A 305 -19.68 18.06 8.38
CA LEU A 305 -19.26 19.14 9.26
C LEU A 305 -20.27 20.29 9.16
N GLU A 306 -20.85 20.65 10.31
CA GLU A 306 -21.77 21.79 10.41
C GLU A 306 -20.98 23.05 10.78
N PHE A 307 -21.06 24.06 9.95
CA PHE A 307 -20.45 25.37 10.20
C PHE A 307 -21.51 26.37 10.58
N GLU A 308 -21.20 27.25 11.55
CA GLU A 308 -22.07 28.34 11.99
C GLU A 308 -21.28 29.65 12.12
N GLN A 309 -21.95 30.75 11.89
CA GLN A 309 -21.39 32.06 12.13
C GLN A 309 -21.61 32.47 13.59
N PRO A 310 -20.59 32.98 14.30
CA PRO A 310 -20.76 33.51 15.65
C PRO A 310 -21.80 34.64 15.63
N GLN A 311 -22.66 34.65 16.63
CA GLN A 311 -23.57 35.80 16.79
C GLN A 311 -22.77 37.04 17.11
N HIS A 312 -22.99 38.11 16.34
CA HIS A 312 -22.62 39.46 16.77
C HIS A 312 -23.43 39.76 18.04
N ARG A 313 -22.85 39.55 19.21
CA ARG A 313 -23.38 40.25 20.40
C ARG A 313 -23.19 41.73 20.13
N GLY A 314 -24.32 42.41 19.90
CA GLY A 314 -24.32 43.85 19.77
C GLY A 314 -23.51 44.47 20.91
N THR A 315 -22.67 45.41 20.60
CA THR A 315 -21.92 46.21 21.57
C THR A 315 -22.85 46.55 22.73
N PRO A 316 -22.53 46.26 24.01
CA PRO A 316 -23.28 46.77 25.10
C PRO A 316 -23.27 48.30 25.00
N GLN A 317 -24.45 48.91 24.86
CA GLN A 317 -24.57 50.35 25.10
C GLN A 317 -24.09 50.57 26.53
N ILE A 318 -23.00 51.32 26.64
CA ILE A 318 -22.55 51.85 27.94
C ILE A 318 -23.56 52.90 28.35
N SER A 319 -24.51 52.49 29.20
CA SER A 319 -25.33 53.44 29.97
C SER A 319 -24.74 53.50 31.38
N ASP A 320 -24.20 54.69 31.64
CA ASP A 320 -24.01 55.30 32.94
C ASP A 320 -23.14 54.66 34.04
N VAL A 321 -22.13 55.42 34.30
CA VAL A 321 -21.22 55.48 35.43
C VAL A 321 -22.00 55.51 36.75
N HIS A 322 -21.82 54.51 37.63
CA HIS A 322 -21.96 54.70 39.06
C HIS A 322 -20.71 54.23 39.81
N THR A 323 -20.12 55.21 40.50
CA THR A 323 -18.93 55.13 41.35
C THR A 323 -19.09 54.24 42.56
N CYS A 324 -18.02 53.56 42.89
CA CYS A 324 -17.44 52.88 44.07
C CYS A 324 -18.18 53.01 45.46
N PRO A 325 -17.85 52.30 46.55
CA PRO A 325 -16.52 51.77 46.93
C PRO A 325 -16.50 50.39 47.71
N GLY A 326 -15.30 49.85 47.90
CA GLY A 326 -15.02 49.06 49.12
C GLY A 326 -14.47 47.64 48.95
N SER A 327 -13.14 47.49 49.05
CA SER A 327 -12.50 46.20 49.40
C SER A 327 -12.76 45.84 50.87
N PRO A 328 -12.63 44.55 51.28
CA PRO A 328 -11.36 44.10 51.78
C PRO A 328 -11.03 42.58 51.53
N GLN A 329 -9.76 42.29 51.78
CA GLN A 329 -9.00 41.03 51.75
C GLN A 329 -9.56 39.95 52.67
N SER A 330 -9.31 38.68 52.31
CA SER A 330 -8.53 37.71 53.10
C SER A 330 -8.72 36.26 52.58
N SER A 331 -7.63 35.59 52.21
CA SER A 331 -6.95 34.43 52.80
C SER A 331 -7.72 33.10 52.93
N GLY A 332 -7.13 32.03 52.36
CA GLY A 332 -7.34 30.69 52.86
C GLY A 332 -7.25 29.56 51.85
N SER A 333 -6.09 28.95 51.71
CA SER A 333 -5.98 27.55 51.20
C SER A 333 -6.51 26.60 52.27
N PRO A 334 -6.98 25.42 51.91
CA PRO A 334 -6.16 24.25 52.14
C PRO A 334 -6.24 23.11 51.09
N GLN A 335 -5.16 22.34 51.07
CA GLN A 335 -4.95 21.06 50.41
C GLN A 335 -5.93 19.99 50.87
N HIS A 336 -6.29 19.05 49.98
CA HIS A 336 -6.40 17.64 50.37
C HIS A 336 -6.24 16.67 49.19
N HIS A 337 -5.54 15.59 49.50
CA HIS A 337 -5.25 14.39 48.70
C HIS A 337 -6.49 13.53 48.42
N GLY A 338 -6.43 12.73 47.34
CA GLY A 338 -7.36 11.62 47.12
C GLY A 338 -7.12 10.83 45.82
N SER A 339 -6.33 9.83 45.98
CA SER A 339 -6.15 8.52 45.30
C SER A 339 -6.90 8.13 44.03
N LEU A 340 -6.09 7.55 43.16
CA LEU A 340 -6.37 6.72 41.97
C LEU A 340 -7.36 5.57 42.21
N GLN A 341 -8.25 5.38 41.25
CA GLN A 341 -8.79 4.05 40.94
C GLN A 341 -8.84 3.84 39.41
N GLN A 342 -8.10 2.83 38.97
CA GLN A 342 -8.16 2.24 37.64
C GLN A 342 -9.45 1.42 37.48
N THR A 343 -10.16 1.63 36.41
CA THR A 343 -11.14 0.65 35.91
C THR A 343 -10.81 0.26 34.48
N SER A 344 -10.50 -1.01 34.34
CA SER A 344 -10.24 -1.71 33.09
C SER A 344 -11.51 -1.87 32.25
N SER A 345 -11.52 -1.43 31.03
CA SER A 345 -12.55 -1.75 30.04
C SER A 345 -12.09 -2.85 29.09
N LYS A 346 -12.90 -3.91 29.08
CA LYS A 346 -12.75 -5.10 28.22
C LYS A 346 -12.90 -4.77 26.74
N GLN A 347 -11.96 -5.28 25.95
CA GLN A 347 -12.08 -5.37 24.49
C GLN A 347 -13.14 -6.41 24.11
N CYS A 348 -14.08 -6.01 23.28
CA CYS A 348 -14.94 -6.93 22.54
C CYS A 348 -14.43 -7.02 21.10
N LEU A 349 -13.86 -8.17 20.75
CA LEU A 349 -13.61 -8.61 19.39
C LEU A 349 -14.85 -9.38 18.92
N GLY A 350 -15.52 -8.87 17.91
CA GLY A 350 -16.56 -9.58 17.19
C GLY A 350 -16.62 -9.08 15.76
N SER A 351 -16.38 -9.97 14.81
CA SER A 351 -16.61 -9.70 13.39
C SER A 351 -18.12 -9.73 13.12
N PRO A 352 -18.70 -8.69 12.54
CA PRO A 352 -20.09 -8.78 12.09
C PRO A 352 -20.15 -8.95 10.56
N LYS A 353 -20.82 -9.99 10.13
CA LYS A 353 -21.53 -10.00 8.85
C LYS A 353 -22.85 -9.25 9.07
N HIS A 354 -22.97 -8.01 8.64
CA HIS A 354 -24.29 -7.39 8.44
C HIS A 354 -24.17 -6.20 7.49
N HIS A 355 -25.05 -6.17 6.50
CA HIS A 355 -25.33 -5.03 5.66
C HIS A 355 -26.03 -3.93 6.48
N GLY A 356 -25.46 -2.74 6.51
CA GLY A 356 -26.08 -1.61 7.17
C GLY A 356 -25.14 -0.42 7.30
N THR A 357 -25.67 0.78 7.18
CA THR A 357 -24.98 2.01 7.53
C THR A 357 -24.73 2.06 9.04
N THR A 358 -23.47 2.03 9.47
CA THR A 358 -23.13 2.23 10.88
C THR A 358 -23.06 3.73 11.16
N GLN A 359 -23.99 4.22 11.96
CA GLN A 359 -24.03 5.62 12.40
C GLN A 359 -23.28 5.75 13.73
N CYS A 360 -22.16 6.45 13.73
CA CYS A 360 -21.51 6.90 14.97
C CYS A 360 -22.04 8.30 15.30
N SER A 361 -22.98 8.40 16.23
CA SER A 361 -23.52 9.68 16.70
C SER A 361 -22.80 10.13 17.96
N GLY A 362 -21.90 11.07 17.81
CA GLY A 362 -21.32 11.88 18.88
C GLY A 362 -21.29 13.33 18.43
N GLY A 363 -21.94 14.21 19.14
CA GLY A 363 -21.97 15.64 18.81
C GLY A 363 -20.73 16.36 19.32
N LEU A 364 -20.09 17.15 18.48
CA LEU A 364 -19.07 18.14 18.88
C LEU A 364 -19.74 19.24 19.74
N GLN A 365 -19.59 19.17 21.06
CA GLN A 365 -20.00 20.27 21.94
C GLN A 365 -18.78 21.10 22.36
N ARG A 366 -18.87 22.39 22.18
CA ARG A 366 -17.85 23.35 22.64
C ARG A 366 -17.99 23.66 24.13
N SER A 367 -16.90 23.50 24.88
CA SER A 367 -16.71 24.15 26.17
C SER A 367 -15.53 25.13 26.10
N GLY A 368 -15.82 26.44 26.35
CA GLY A 368 -14.85 27.44 26.78
C GLY A 368 -14.09 28.20 25.67
N SER A 369 -14.48 29.44 25.46
CA SER A 369 -13.76 30.47 24.74
C SER A 369 -12.57 31.00 25.54
N GLN A 370 -11.33 30.87 25.06
CA GLN A 370 -10.22 31.74 25.48
C GLN A 370 -10.10 32.88 24.48
N GLU A 371 -10.16 34.10 24.99
CA GLU A 371 -9.98 35.34 24.22
C GLU A 371 -8.52 35.48 23.76
N TYR A 372 -8.35 35.61 22.46
CA TYR A 372 -7.11 36.07 21.85
C TYR A 372 -7.22 37.60 21.63
N THR A 373 -6.43 38.37 22.35
CA THR A 373 -6.26 39.82 22.09
C THR A 373 -5.23 40.02 20.97
N GLY A 374 -5.70 40.19 19.76
CA GLY A 374 -4.92 40.62 18.59
C GLY A 374 -5.69 41.68 17.81
N SER A 375 -5.01 42.75 17.43
CA SER A 375 -5.52 43.98 16.79
C SER A 375 -6.52 43.74 15.67
N PRO A 376 -7.48 44.64 15.44
CA PRO A 376 -8.58 44.48 14.50
C PRO A 376 -8.10 44.75 13.06
N GLN A 377 -8.01 43.70 12.26
CA GLN A 377 -7.98 43.85 10.79
C GLN A 377 -9.14 43.01 10.22
N SER A 378 -10.02 43.67 9.49
CA SER A 378 -11.12 43.25 8.64
C SER A 378 -12.12 42.25 9.28
N LEU A 379 -13.32 42.74 9.56
CA LEU A 379 -14.53 42.01 9.91
C LEU A 379 -15.03 41.18 8.71
N GLY A 380 -14.41 40.02 8.45
CA GLY A 380 -15.02 38.95 7.69
C GLY A 380 -15.71 38.00 8.66
N SER A 381 -16.90 37.55 8.33
CA SER A 381 -17.62 36.59 9.17
C SER A 381 -16.82 35.31 9.35
N ARG A 382 -16.51 34.94 10.60
CA ARG A 382 -15.72 33.73 10.90
C ARG A 382 -16.64 32.53 11.06
N TRP A 383 -16.67 31.65 10.08
CA TRP A 383 -17.29 30.36 10.20
C TRP A 383 -16.56 29.50 11.24
N THR A 384 -17.32 28.77 12.09
CA THR A 384 -16.76 27.85 13.08
C THR A 384 -17.51 26.54 13.02
N ILE A 385 -16.78 25.41 13.22
CA ILE A 385 -17.41 24.10 13.29
C ILE A 385 -18.20 24.00 14.59
N SER A 386 -19.51 23.71 14.48
CA SER A 386 -20.41 23.52 15.62
C SER A 386 -20.61 22.05 15.95
N SER A 387 -20.59 21.16 14.95
CA SER A 387 -20.70 19.73 15.12
C SER A 387 -20.12 18.98 13.93
N GLY A 388 -19.82 17.68 14.13
CA GLY A 388 -19.41 16.79 13.07
C GLY A 388 -19.99 15.38 13.29
N THR A 389 -20.27 14.67 12.20
CA THR A 389 -20.66 13.25 12.22
C THR A 389 -19.86 12.49 11.20
N ALA A 390 -19.56 11.20 11.50
CA ALA A 390 -18.83 10.32 10.62
C ALA A 390 -19.66 9.08 10.28
N ARG A 391 -19.55 8.60 9.05
CA ARG A 391 -20.27 7.40 8.56
C ARG A 391 -19.43 6.63 7.54
N SER A 392 -19.74 5.35 7.44
CA SER A 392 -19.29 4.50 6.33
C SER A 392 -20.49 4.06 5.48
N LEU A 393 -20.24 3.84 4.20
CA LEU A 393 -21.21 3.35 3.24
C LEU A 393 -20.62 2.13 2.52
N SER A 394 -21.34 1.00 2.53
CA SER A 394 -20.96 -0.14 1.68
C SER A 394 -21.24 0.19 0.23
N LEU A 395 -20.29 -0.12 -0.64
CA LEU A 395 -20.45 -0.02 -2.10
C LEU A 395 -21.00 -1.31 -2.71
N ASP A 396 -21.03 -2.41 -1.92
CA ASP A 396 -21.63 -3.67 -2.31
C ASP A 396 -23.13 -3.49 -2.54
N GLY A 397 -23.61 -3.91 -3.71
CA GLY A 397 -25.03 -3.82 -4.08
C GLY A 397 -25.48 -2.42 -4.54
N LEU A 398 -24.59 -1.43 -4.59
CA LEU A 398 -24.87 -0.20 -5.32
C LEU A 398 -24.70 -0.42 -6.82
N GLU A 399 -25.70 -0.01 -7.60
CA GLU A 399 -25.61 -0.02 -9.06
C GLU A 399 -24.44 0.86 -9.50
N PRO A 400 -23.52 0.34 -10.31
CA PRO A 400 -22.41 1.12 -10.80
C PRO A 400 -22.87 2.21 -11.76
N ASP A 401 -22.15 3.31 -11.82
CA ASP A 401 -22.43 4.42 -12.72
C ASP A 401 -22.25 3.99 -14.18
N LYS A 402 -23.29 4.20 -14.99
CA LYS A 402 -23.32 3.73 -16.38
C LYS A 402 -22.31 4.46 -17.25
N GLU A 403 -22.20 5.79 -17.10
CA GLU A 403 -21.28 6.60 -17.88
C GLU A 403 -19.83 6.26 -17.51
N PHE A 404 -19.55 6.03 -16.21
CA PHE A 404 -18.25 5.54 -15.76
C PHE A 404 -17.91 4.20 -16.42
N LEU A 405 -18.84 3.23 -16.47
CA LEU A 405 -18.61 1.93 -17.10
C LEU A 405 -18.44 2.05 -18.62
N GLU A 406 -19.22 2.91 -19.30
CA GLU A 406 -19.06 3.18 -20.74
C GLU A 406 -17.67 3.76 -21.02
N ARG A 407 -17.19 4.66 -20.18
CA ARG A 407 -15.90 5.31 -20.36
C ARG A 407 -14.70 4.44 -20.00
N PHE A 408 -14.78 3.66 -18.91
CA PHE A 408 -13.64 2.94 -18.34
C PHE A 408 -13.76 1.41 -18.35
N GLY A 409 -14.94 0.85 -18.62
CA GLY A 409 -15.19 -0.60 -18.58
C GLY A 409 -14.33 -1.42 -19.54
N TRP A 410 -13.85 -0.79 -20.62
CA TRP A 410 -12.88 -1.41 -21.53
C TRP A 410 -11.59 -1.88 -20.83
N LEU A 411 -11.16 -1.16 -19.77
CA LEU A 411 -9.95 -1.50 -19.04
C LEU A 411 -10.05 -2.87 -18.39
N ARG A 412 -11.22 -3.22 -17.83
CA ARG A 412 -11.51 -4.57 -17.32
C ARG A 412 -11.41 -5.60 -18.45
N THR A 413 -12.06 -5.35 -19.56
CA THR A 413 -12.06 -6.29 -20.71
C THR A 413 -10.66 -6.54 -21.25
N GLN A 414 -9.84 -5.49 -21.36
CA GLN A 414 -8.44 -5.61 -21.79
C GLN A 414 -7.58 -6.32 -20.73
N GLY A 415 -7.74 -5.98 -19.45
CA GLY A 415 -7.07 -6.65 -18.35
C GLY A 415 -7.41 -8.15 -18.29
N GLU A 416 -8.67 -8.52 -18.45
CA GLU A 416 -9.11 -9.92 -18.51
C GLU A 416 -8.59 -10.63 -19.74
N SER A 417 -8.61 -9.99 -20.91
CA SER A 417 -8.04 -10.53 -22.15
C SER A 417 -6.54 -10.81 -21.96
N TYR A 418 -5.80 -9.86 -21.40
CA TYR A 418 -4.39 -10.05 -21.07
C TYR A 418 -4.20 -11.20 -20.08
N ALA A 419 -4.97 -11.23 -18.98
CA ALA A 419 -4.88 -12.26 -17.95
C ALA A 419 -5.18 -13.68 -18.49
N ASN A 420 -5.95 -13.79 -19.58
CA ASN A 420 -6.28 -15.05 -20.23
C ASN A 420 -5.25 -15.52 -21.26
N ARG A 421 -4.23 -14.71 -21.61
CA ARG A 421 -3.21 -15.11 -22.59
C ARG A 421 -2.47 -16.36 -22.10
N PRO A 422 -2.32 -17.39 -22.95
CA PRO A 422 -1.55 -18.58 -22.61
C PRO A 422 -0.06 -18.22 -22.53
N ILE A 423 0.67 -18.91 -21.64
CA ILE A 423 2.12 -18.82 -21.47
C ILE A 423 2.78 -20.12 -21.92
N ALA A 424 2.30 -21.26 -21.37
CA ALA A 424 2.85 -22.58 -21.60
C ALA A 424 1.84 -23.68 -21.25
N THR A 425 2.16 -24.92 -21.57
CA THR A 425 1.41 -26.11 -21.11
C THR A 425 2.16 -26.79 -19.98
N LEU A 426 1.64 -26.69 -18.78
CA LEU A 426 2.20 -27.30 -17.56
C LEU A 426 1.95 -28.83 -17.60
N THR A 427 3.00 -29.62 -17.44
CA THR A 427 2.94 -31.09 -17.60
C THR A 427 2.37 -31.82 -16.38
N LYS A 428 2.42 -31.20 -15.19
CA LYS A 428 1.93 -31.78 -13.93
C LYS A 428 1.31 -30.70 -13.04
N GLU A 429 0.55 -31.13 -12.05
CA GLU A 429 0.00 -30.26 -11.01
C GLU A 429 1.06 -29.92 -9.96
N LEU A 430 1.04 -28.68 -9.43
CA LEU A 430 1.98 -28.19 -8.42
C LEU A 430 1.23 -27.60 -7.22
N HIS A 431 1.67 -27.96 -6.02
CA HIS A 431 1.07 -27.52 -4.77
C HIS A 431 2.04 -26.66 -3.95
N LEU A 432 1.65 -25.43 -3.63
CA LEU A 432 2.48 -24.51 -2.83
C LEU A 432 2.71 -25.04 -1.41
N LYS A 433 1.70 -25.67 -0.79
CA LYS A 433 1.78 -26.15 0.59
C LYS A 433 2.93 -27.12 0.88
N GLU A 434 3.48 -27.76 -0.15
CA GLU A 434 4.64 -28.66 -0.01
C GLU A 434 5.88 -27.95 0.53
N ILE A 435 6.01 -26.61 0.29
CA ILE A 435 7.15 -25.81 0.77
C ILE A 435 7.33 -25.82 2.29
N PHE A 436 6.25 -26.05 3.04
CA PHE A 436 6.31 -26.09 4.50
C PHE A 436 7.00 -27.34 5.06
N HIS A 437 7.18 -28.37 4.24
CA HIS A 437 7.80 -29.64 4.65
C HIS A 437 9.08 -29.97 3.87
N GLY A 438 9.45 -29.15 2.89
CA GLY A 438 10.64 -29.33 2.06
C GLY A 438 10.61 -28.47 0.80
N PRO A 439 11.64 -28.52 -0.04
CA PRO A 439 11.63 -27.82 -1.32
C PRO A 439 10.52 -28.37 -2.22
N CYS A 440 9.94 -27.52 -3.05
CA CYS A 440 8.89 -27.90 -3.99
C CYS A 440 9.03 -27.20 -5.33
N GLU A 441 8.57 -27.87 -6.39
CA GLU A 441 8.67 -27.33 -7.76
C GLU A 441 7.83 -26.09 -7.97
N PHE A 442 6.78 -25.86 -7.16
CA PHE A 442 6.01 -24.61 -7.22
C PHE A 442 6.90 -23.40 -6.93
N MET A 443 7.69 -23.43 -5.85
CA MET A 443 8.62 -22.35 -5.51
C MET A 443 9.83 -22.32 -6.43
N ASP A 444 10.26 -23.50 -6.92
CA ASP A 444 11.41 -23.60 -7.81
C ASP A 444 11.17 -22.98 -9.19
N LEU A 445 9.92 -22.86 -9.66
CA LEU A 445 9.61 -22.02 -10.83
C LEU A 445 10.02 -20.57 -10.61
N LEU A 446 9.76 -20.03 -9.41
CA LEU A 446 10.14 -18.65 -9.05
C LEU A 446 11.67 -18.52 -8.90
N HIS A 447 12.30 -19.43 -8.16
CA HIS A 447 13.77 -19.46 -8.01
C HIS A 447 14.49 -19.54 -9.36
N GLN A 448 14.03 -20.41 -10.25
CA GLN A 448 14.61 -20.58 -11.58
C GLN A 448 14.52 -19.29 -12.42
N ALA A 449 13.33 -18.65 -12.43
CA ALA A 449 13.12 -17.42 -13.17
C ALA A 449 13.99 -16.28 -12.62
N GLN A 450 14.09 -16.15 -11.29
CA GLN A 450 14.95 -15.16 -10.64
C GLN A 450 16.43 -15.34 -11.01
N LEU A 451 16.94 -16.57 -10.92
CA LEU A 451 18.34 -16.89 -11.23
C LEU A 451 18.67 -16.67 -12.71
N LYS A 452 17.78 -17.10 -13.64
CA LYS A 452 17.96 -16.89 -15.08
C LYS A 452 17.98 -15.41 -15.45
N ALA A 453 17.04 -14.64 -14.90
CA ALA A 453 16.91 -13.21 -15.23
C ALA A 453 18.07 -12.36 -14.71
N THR A 454 18.73 -12.77 -13.63
CA THR A 454 19.74 -11.94 -12.95
C THR A 454 21.16 -12.46 -13.02
N GLY A 455 21.34 -13.77 -13.26
CA GLY A 455 22.65 -14.43 -13.17
C GLY A 455 23.23 -14.47 -11.76
N ALA A 456 22.42 -14.24 -10.72
CA ALA A 456 22.87 -14.33 -9.33
C ALA A 456 23.23 -15.76 -8.95
N GLN A 457 24.11 -15.93 -7.95
CA GLN A 457 24.52 -17.24 -7.44
C GLN A 457 23.44 -17.91 -6.59
N ILE A 458 22.69 -17.12 -5.83
CA ILE A 458 21.71 -17.59 -4.85
C ILE A 458 20.41 -16.80 -5.03
N SER A 459 19.29 -17.50 -5.00
CA SER A 459 17.94 -16.91 -5.05
C SER A 459 17.25 -17.08 -3.71
N PHE A 460 16.68 -16.01 -3.16
CA PHE A 460 15.77 -16.05 -2.03
C PHE A 460 14.34 -15.76 -2.49
N ALA A 461 13.40 -16.56 -2.02
CA ALA A 461 11.98 -16.37 -2.27
C ALA A 461 11.15 -16.93 -1.12
N SER A 462 9.96 -16.36 -0.93
CA SER A 462 8.98 -16.78 0.07
C SER A 462 7.65 -17.15 -0.58
N PRO A 463 6.88 -18.07 0.00
CA PRO A 463 5.49 -18.29 -0.39
C PRO A 463 4.67 -17.03 -0.07
N LEU A 464 3.83 -16.60 -1.00
CA LEU A 464 2.98 -15.42 -0.81
C LEU A 464 1.55 -15.79 -0.37
N PHE A 465 1.27 -17.09 -0.32
CA PHE A 465 0.02 -17.68 0.12
C PHE A 465 0.33 -18.90 0.99
N ILE A 466 -0.66 -19.41 1.70
CA ILE A 466 -0.53 -20.65 2.47
C ILE A 466 -0.80 -21.85 1.57
N GLU A 467 -1.82 -21.77 0.76
CA GLU A 467 -2.20 -22.81 -0.18
C GLU A 467 -2.53 -22.21 -1.54
N GLU A 468 -1.85 -22.67 -2.56
CA GLU A 468 -2.16 -22.41 -3.96
C GLU A 468 -1.83 -23.62 -4.80
N VAL A 469 -2.59 -23.81 -5.89
CA VAL A 469 -2.41 -24.91 -6.83
C VAL A 469 -2.30 -24.37 -8.25
N LEU A 470 -1.27 -24.81 -8.95
CA LEU A 470 -1.17 -24.67 -10.40
C LEU A 470 -1.55 -26.01 -11.04
N HIS A 471 -2.73 -26.04 -11.66
CA HIS A 471 -3.23 -27.27 -12.28
C HIS A 471 -2.48 -27.62 -13.57
N LYS A 472 -2.31 -28.89 -13.83
CA LYS A 472 -1.83 -29.42 -15.12
C LYS A 472 -2.68 -28.86 -16.26
N GLY A 473 -2.04 -28.46 -17.38
CA GLY A 473 -2.69 -27.90 -18.55
C GLY A 473 -2.23 -26.47 -18.88
N VAL A 474 -3.06 -25.67 -19.53
CA VAL A 474 -2.66 -24.35 -20.02
C VAL A 474 -2.39 -23.39 -18.87
N LEU A 475 -1.13 -23.01 -18.69
CA LEU A 475 -0.69 -21.92 -17.83
C LEU A 475 -1.02 -20.58 -18.54
N ARG A 476 -1.68 -19.67 -17.85
CA ARG A 476 -2.07 -18.34 -18.36
C ARG A 476 -1.48 -17.24 -17.50
N GLN A 477 -1.47 -16.00 -18.01
CA GLN A 477 -0.98 -14.82 -17.28
C GLN A 477 -1.62 -14.69 -15.89
N ARG A 478 -2.94 -14.96 -15.76
CA ARG A 478 -3.63 -14.94 -14.45
C ARG A 478 -3.05 -15.90 -13.41
N HIS A 479 -2.47 -17.02 -13.84
CA HIS A 479 -1.89 -17.99 -12.93
C HIS A 479 -0.57 -17.52 -12.32
N LEU A 480 0.09 -16.52 -12.94
CA LEU A 480 1.29 -15.91 -12.36
C LEU A 480 1.01 -15.15 -11.07
N TYR A 481 -0.24 -14.67 -10.86
CA TYR A 481 -0.63 -14.06 -9.59
C TYR A 481 -0.64 -15.07 -8.42
N LYS A 482 -0.79 -16.35 -8.71
CA LYS A 482 -0.64 -17.45 -7.73
C LYS A 482 0.83 -17.69 -7.36
N LEU A 483 1.75 -17.48 -8.32
CA LEU A 483 3.19 -17.55 -8.09
C LEU A 483 3.70 -16.27 -7.42
N TYR A 484 3.26 -15.10 -7.93
CA TYR A 484 3.73 -13.83 -7.42
C TYR A 484 2.65 -12.72 -7.55
N ARG A 485 2.11 -12.27 -6.41
CA ARG A 485 0.96 -11.35 -6.38
C ARG A 485 1.33 -9.85 -6.46
N PHE A 486 2.59 -9.48 -6.18
CA PHE A 486 3.03 -8.08 -6.10
C PHE A 486 3.74 -7.61 -7.37
N GLU A 487 3.85 -6.31 -7.57
CA GLU A 487 4.52 -5.67 -8.71
C GLU A 487 5.98 -5.33 -8.41
N ASN A 488 6.68 -6.23 -7.72
CA ASN A 488 8.09 -6.00 -7.37
C ASN A 488 9.04 -6.25 -8.56
N MET A 489 10.17 -5.53 -8.55
CA MET A 489 11.33 -5.81 -9.40
C MET A 489 12.24 -6.83 -8.72
N LEU A 490 13.18 -7.42 -9.46
CA LEU A 490 14.26 -8.20 -8.90
C LEU A 490 15.47 -7.31 -8.62
N CYS A 491 16.06 -7.47 -7.44
CA CYS A 491 17.30 -6.81 -7.04
C CYS A 491 18.40 -7.86 -6.83
N THR A 492 19.55 -7.66 -7.46
CA THR A 492 20.78 -8.40 -7.16
C THR A 492 21.56 -7.65 -6.09
N MET A 493 21.92 -8.33 -5.00
CA MET A 493 22.64 -7.74 -3.88
C MET A 493 23.97 -8.47 -3.63
N ALA A 494 24.98 -7.74 -3.09
CA ALA A 494 26.21 -8.32 -2.57
C ALA A 494 26.11 -8.50 -1.06
N VAL A 495 26.20 -9.75 -0.59
CA VAL A 495 26.10 -10.09 0.84
C VAL A 495 27.10 -11.17 1.21
N SER A 496 27.59 -11.16 2.46
CA SER A 496 28.53 -12.16 2.94
C SER A 496 27.85 -13.48 3.27
N GLY A 497 28.61 -14.59 3.26
CA GLY A 497 28.09 -15.89 3.67
C GLY A 497 27.56 -15.89 5.10
N ARG A 498 28.15 -15.11 6.00
CA ARG A 498 27.67 -14.93 7.38
C ARG A 498 26.29 -14.28 7.41
N GLU A 499 26.08 -13.23 6.62
CA GLU A 499 24.78 -12.55 6.49
C GLU A 499 23.72 -13.49 5.90
N ILE A 500 24.07 -14.31 4.91
CA ILE A 500 23.18 -15.33 4.31
C ILE A 500 22.75 -16.35 5.37
N LYS A 501 23.71 -16.91 6.12
CA LYS A 501 23.40 -17.88 7.18
C LYS A 501 22.50 -17.28 8.25
N ASN A 502 22.82 -16.07 8.71
CA ASN A 502 22.05 -15.38 9.74
C ASN A 502 20.61 -15.07 9.26
N LEU A 503 20.43 -14.70 7.98
CA LEU A 503 19.11 -14.50 7.39
C LEU A 503 18.29 -15.80 7.43
N LEU A 504 18.86 -16.94 7.01
CA LEU A 504 18.17 -18.22 7.05
C LEU A 504 17.82 -18.63 8.49
N GLU A 505 18.76 -18.48 9.44
CA GLU A 505 18.50 -18.74 10.86
C GLU A 505 17.29 -17.91 11.36
N TYR A 506 17.21 -16.63 10.98
CA TYR A 506 16.10 -15.76 11.36
C TYR A 506 14.81 -16.16 10.65
N SER A 507 14.83 -16.38 9.33
CA SER A 507 13.67 -16.79 8.56
C SER A 507 13.03 -18.05 9.16
N TYR A 508 13.81 -19.12 9.36
CA TYR A 508 13.27 -20.36 9.92
C TYR A 508 12.88 -20.25 11.40
N SER A 509 13.47 -19.33 12.18
CA SER A 509 13.08 -19.12 13.58
C SER A 509 11.70 -18.50 13.76
N GLU A 510 11.24 -17.74 12.77
CA GLU A 510 9.91 -17.15 12.76
C GLU A 510 8.79 -18.16 12.40
N TRP A 511 9.15 -19.36 11.96
CA TRP A 511 8.25 -20.39 11.44
C TRP A 511 8.27 -21.69 12.21
N ILE A 512 9.45 -22.16 12.59
CA ILE A 512 9.75 -23.51 13.07
C ILE A 512 10.05 -23.45 14.55
N CYS A 513 9.37 -24.32 15.32
CA CYS A 513 9.68 -24.57 16.73
C CYS A 513 11.00 -25.30 16.88
N THR A 514 11.62 -25.23 18.07
CA THR A 514 12.68 -26.16 18.47
C THR A 514 12.03 -27.39 19.06
N MET A 515 12.25 -28.56 18.46
CA MET A 515 11.63 -29.83 18.85
C MET A 515 12.59 -30.65 19.68
N ARG A 516 12.08 -31.36 20.66
CA ARG A 516 12.83 -32.32 21.51
C ARG A 516 12.48 -33.76 21.15
N THR A 517 11.22 -33.98 20.76
CA THR A 517 10.67 -35.25 20.33
C THR A 517 9.90 -35.08 19.03
N ILE A 518 9.54 -36.15 18.35
CA ILE A 518 8.78 -36.13 17.11
C ILE A 518 7.37 -35.61 17.30
N GLU A 519 6.81 -35.70 18.51
CA GLU A 519 5.45 -35.23 18.86
C GLU A 519 5.40 -33.72 19.17
N ASP A 520 6.55 -33.06 19.38
CA ASP A 520 6.57 -31.61 19.62
C ASP A 520 6.08 -30.89 18.38
N PRO A 521 5.33 -29.78 18.50
CA PRO A 521 4.84 -29.02 17.34
C PRO A 521 5.99 -28.52 16.48
N MET A 522 5.95 -28.81 15.18
CA MET A 522 6.95 -28.33 14.23
C MET A 522 6.79 -26.84 13.92
N PHE A 523 5.54 -26.36 13.80
CA PHE A 523 5.27 -25.01 13.33
C PHE A 523 4.88 -24.06 14.45
N LEU A 524 5.29 -22.79 14.33
CA LEU A 524 4.84 -21.69 15.17
C LEU A 524 3.44 -21.25 14.72
N LEU A 525 2.42 -21.81 15.38
CA LEU A 525 1.02 -21.47 15.11
C LEU A 525 0.51 -20.39 16.07
N GLY A 526 -0.39 -19.55 15.56
CA GLY A 526 -1.14 -18.59 16.35
C GLY A 526 -2.29 -19.25 17.12
N LYS A 527 -3.01 -18.50 17.93
CA LYS A 527 -4.22 -19.00 18.57
C LYS A 527 -5.33 -19.19 17.54
N PRO A 528 -6.09 -20.29 17.59
CA PRO A 528 -7.28 -20.45 16.75
C PRO A 528 -8.25 -19.29 17.01
N LEU A 529 -8.89 -18.80 15.98
CA LEU A 529 -9.91 -17.74 16.08
C LEU A 529 -11.22 -18.29 16.68
N SER A 530 -11.53 -19.57 16.47
CA SER A 530 -12.66 -20.29 17.07
C SER A 530 -12.31 -21.77 17.17
N ALA A 531 -13.17 -22.57 17.83
CA ALA A 531 -13.00 -24.04 17.88
C ALA A 531 -13.09 -24.72 16.50
N GLU A 532 -13.75 -24.07 15.54
CA GLU A 532 -13.98 -24.55 14.17
C GLU A 532 -12.97 -24.01 13.16
N THR A 533 -12.19 -22.96 13.52
CA THR A 533 -11.19 -22.34 12.65
C THR A 533 -9.81 -22.88 13.02
N PRO A 534 -9.09 -23.56 12.09
CA PRO A 534 -7.75 -24.06 12.39
C PRO A 534 -6.80 -22.96 12.80
N ALA A 535 -5.80 -23.30 13.61
CA ALA A 535 -4.72 -22.37 13.96
C ALA A 535 -3.92 -22.04 12.71
N TRP A 536 -3.74 -20.76 12.45
CA TRP A 536 -2.90 -20.25 11.36
C TRP A 536 -1.48 -20.04 11.86
N PHE A 537 -0.55 -19.87 10.93
CA PHE A 537 0.80 -19.47 11.30
C PHE A 537 0.79 -18.18 12.14
N LYS A 538 1.64 -18.13 13.14
CA LYS A 538 1.77 -16.99 14.03
C LYS A 538 2.25 -15.74 13.27
N ASN A 539 3.16 -15.93 12.34
CA ASN A 539 3.79 -14.89 11.54
C ASN A 539 3.30 -14.95 10.08
N ILE A 540 3.58 -13.90 9.34
CA ILE A 540 3.09 -13.71 7.97
C ILE A 540 3.90 -14.60 7.00
N VAL A 541 3.22 -15.38 6.15
CA VAL A 541 3.85 -16.39 5.28
C VAL A 541 4.89 -15.82 4.32
N TRP A 542 4.72 -14.62 3.84
CA TRP A 542 5.71 -14.00 2.95
C TRP A 542 6.99 -13.52 3.66
N ASP A 543 7.15 -13.76 4.95
CA ASP A 543 8.41 -13.56 5.67
C ASP A 543 9.19 -14.88 5.86
N PHE A 544 8.72 -15.99 5.28
CA PHE A 544 9.39 -17.27 5.25
C PHE A 544 10.23 -17.44 3.98
N ASP A 545 11.43 -16.87 3.95
CA ASP A 545 12.32 -17.00 2.80
C ASP A 545 13.08 -18.32 2.84
N THR A 546 13.06 -19.01 1.68
CA THR A 546 13.90 -20.18 1.38
C THR A 546 14.96 -19.78 0.36
N ALA A 547 16.02 -20.61 0.21
CA ALA A 547 17.11 -20.31 -0.70
C ALA A 547 17.33 -21.43 -1.72
N CYS A 548 17.69 -21.07 -2.96
CA CYS A 548 18.15 -21.94 -4.02
C CYS A 548 19.54 -21.49 -4.49
N GLY A 549 20.44 -22.44 -4.86
CA GLY A 549 21.84 -22.19 -5.20
C GLY A 549 22.81 -22.55 -4.07
N ILE A 550 22.31 -22.87 -2.89
CA ILE A 550 23.07 -23.42 -1.76
C ILE A 550 22.41 -24.71 -1.24
N ASP A 551 23.24 -25.69 -0.88
CA ASP A 551 22.83 -26.94 -0.24
C ASP A 551 22.89 -26.74 1.28
N TYR A 552 21.76 -26.91 2.01
CA TYR A 552 21.73 -26.67 3.45
C TYR A 552 20.70 -27.53 4.19
N ASP A 553 20.99 -27.76 5.48
CA ASP A 553 20.15 -28.47 6.42
C ASP A 553 19.53 -27.52 7.43
N ILE A 554 18.30 -27.83 7.86
CA ILE A 554 17.57 -27.18 8.94
C ILE A 554 17.35 -28.20 10.04
N ASP A 555 18.17 -28.19 11.09
CA ASP A 555 18.01 -29.10 12.22
C ASP A 555 16.91 -28.62 13.18
N LEU A 556 15.78 -29.33 13.20
CA LEU A 556 14.61 -29.05 14.02
C LEU A 556 14.90 -29.11 15.53
N ARG A 557 15.95 -29.83 15.93
CA ARG A 557 16.37 -29.99 17.35
C ARG A 557 17.16 -28.81 17.88
N GLN A 558 17.70 -27.98 16.97
CA GLN A 558 18.58 -26.89 17.33
C GLN A 558 17.83 -25.58 17.56
N PRO A 559 18.26 -24.76 18.54
CA PRO A 559 17.69 -23.44 18.74
C PRO A 559 18.14 -22.46 17.65
N TYR A 560 17.48 -21.31 17.60
CA TYR A 560 17.89 -20.16 16.76
C TYR A 560 19.40 -19.88 16.84
N GLY A 561 20.03 -19.65 15.70
CA GLY A 561 21.46 -19.37 15.55
C GLY A 561 22.33 -20.64 15.40
N LYS A 562 21.77 -21.84 15.55
CA LYS A 562 22.48 -23.14 15.41
C LYS A 562 21.76 -24.14 14.51
N ARG A 563 20.65 -23.72 13.90
CA ARG A 563 19.74 -24.57 13.15
C ARG A 563 20.21 -24.85 11.73
N ILE A 564 20.87 -23.86 11.10
CA ILE A 564 21.27 -23.91 9.70
C ILE A 564 22.69 -24.40 9.54
N THR A 565 22.89 -25.45 8.72
CA THR A 565 24.20 -25.91 8.25
C THR A 565 24.25 -25.81 6.73
N ILE A 566 25.11 -24.95 6.17
CA ILE A 566 25.31 -24.81 4.73
C ILE A 566 26.48 -25.67 4.31
N HIS A 567 26.27 -26.60 3.37
CA HIS A 567 27.25 -27.54 2.88
C HIS A 567 28.10 -26.98 1.74
N GLY A 568 27.51 -26.16 0.86
CA GLY A 568 28.21 -25.54 -0.26
C GLY A 568 27.27 -24.86 -1.26
N LEU A 569 27.86 -24.33 -2.31
CA LEU A 569 27.12 -23.78 -3.46
C LEU A 569 27.04 -24.83 -4.58
N TYR A 570 25.99 -24.75 -5.35
CA TYR A 570 25.82 -25.47 -6.62
C TYR A 570 25.17 -24.53 -7.64
N ASN A 571 25.25 -24.89 -8.92
CA ASN A 571 24.57 -24.13 -9.98
C ASN A 571 23.28 -24.85 -10.40
N PRO A 572 22.10 -24.42 -9.93
CA PRO A 572 20.83 -25.13 -10.20
C PRO A 572 20.43 -25.07 -11.69
N LEU A 573 20.96 -24.13 -12.47
CA LEU A 573 20.62 -23.97 -13.90
C LEU A 573 21.44 -24.89 -14.81
N GLN A 574 22.64 -25.32 -14.40
CA GLN A 574 23.46 -26.25 -15.17
C GLN A 574 22.99 -27.69 -15.01
N GLU A 575 22.47 -28.04 -13.86
CA GLU A 575 22.02 -29.41 -13.53
C GLU A 575 20.64 -29.74 -14.14
N SER A 576 19.83 -28.74 -14.46
CA SER A 576 18.52 -28.88 -15.10
C SER A 576 18.60 -28.96 -16.65
N ALA A 577 19.80 -28.85 -17.26
CA ALA A 577 19.94 -29.01 -18.70
C ALA A 577 19.69 -30.50 -19.06
N PRO A 578 18.77 -30.82 -20.00
CA PRO A 578 18.66 -32.17 -20.50
C PRO A 578 20.01 -32.57 -21.12
N LEU A 579 20.52 -33.76 -20.75
CA LEU A 579 21.70 -34.32 -21.39
C LEU A 579 21.43 -34.39 -22.92
N SER A 580 21.85 -33.40 -23.66
CA SER A 580 21.84 -33.39 -25.11
C SER A 580 22.93 -34.32 -25.59
N GLY A 581 22.61 -35.60 -25.70
CA GLY A 581 23.50 -36.65 -26.11
C GLY A 581 22.77 -37.77 -26.80
N ASN A 582 21.99 -37.49 -27.85
CA ASN A 582 21.66 -38.47 -28.86
C ASN A 582 22.84 -38.64 -29.83
N ALA A 583 23.94 -39.21 -29.33
CA ALA A 583 24.83 -39.92 -30.20
C ALA A 583 24.33 -41.38 -30.29
N PRO A 584 24.05 -41.94 -31.46
CA PRO A 584 23.66 -43.35 -31.56
C PRO A 584 24.79 -44.23 -31.03
N LEU A 585 24.52 -45.01 -30.00
CA LEU A 585 25.43 -46.05 -29.49
C LEU A 585 25.66 -47.09 -30.58
N PRO A 586 26.92 -47.55 -30.85
CA PRO A 586 27.17 -48.67 -31.73
C PRO A 586 26.65 -49.95 -31.09
N ALA A 587 25.95 -50.77 -31.88
CA ALA A 587 25.20 -51.95 -31.49
C ALA A 587 26.04 -53.18 -31.05
N SER A 588 27.16 -52.95 -30.36
CA SER A 588 27.96 -54.10 -29.84
C SER A 588 28.89 -53.67 -28.70
N ALA A 589 28.35 -53.39 -27.54
CA ALA A 589 29.14 -53.39 -26.31
C ALA A 589 28.34 -54.07 -25.18
N PRO A 590 28.94 -54.96 -24.37
CA PRO A 590 28.25 -55.59 -23.24
C PRO A 590 27.94 -54.54 -22.17
N LEU A 591 26.74 -54.59 -21.65
CA LEU A 591 26.24 -53.76 -20.54
C LEU A 591 27.18 -53.88 -19.33
N PRO A 592 27.73 -52.79 -18.78
CA PRO A 592 28.37 -52.87 -17.48
C PRO A 592 27.32 -53.01 -16.39
N ALA A 593 27.50 -54.01 -15.55
CA ALA A 593 26.70 -54.28 -14.34
C ALA A 593 27.07 -53.29 -13.23
N SER A 594 26.70 -52.00 -13.40
CA SER A 594 26.64 -51.02 -12.31
C SER A 594 25.79 -49.87 -12.81
N THR A 595 24.70 -49.59 -12.12
CA THR A 595 23.86 -48.37 -12.23
C THR A 595 24.78 -47.16 -12.29
N PRO A 596 24.61 -46.20 -13.26
CA PRO A 596 25.36 -44.98 -13.24
C PRO A 596 25.02 -44.26 -11.94
N HIS A 597 25.96 -44.12 -11.02
CA HIS A 597 25.93 -43.07 -10.02
C HIS A 597 25.80 -41.77 -10.79
N GLN A 598 24.66 -41.08 -10.63
CA GLN A 598 24.58 -39.66 -10.95
C GLN A 598 25.80 -39.00 -10.29
N GLN A 599 26.72 -38.49 -11.10
CA GLN A 599 27.79 -37.64 -10.60
C GLN A 599 27.11 -36.48 -9.90
N VAL A 600 27.05 -36.53 -8.59
CA VAL A 600 26.67 -35.37 -7.75
C VAL A 600 27.71 -34.31 -8.06
N ALA A 601 27.32 -33.24 -8.74
CA ALA A 601 28.23 -32.12 -8.99
C ALA A 601 28.87 -31.70 -7.67
N GLU A 602 30.19 -31.55 -7.69
CA GLU A 602 30.97 -31.22 -6.49
C GLU A 602 30.52 -29.83 -5.99
N LEU A 603 30.15 -29.72 -4.70
CA LEU A 603 29.73 -28.46 -4.12
C LEU A 603 30.92 -27.52 -3.99
N GLU A 604 30.78 -26.27 -4.45
CA GLU A 604 31.75 -25.23 -4.16
C GLU A 604 31.73 -24.87 -2.67
N PRO A 605 32.89 -24.65 -2.02
CA PRO A 605 32.93 -24.30 -0.59
C PRO A 605 32.18 -22.99 -0.31
N PHE A 606 31.30 -23.03 0.68
CA PHE A 606 30.61 -21.84 1.19
C PHE A 606 31.43 -21.22 2.35
N LEU A 607 31.90 -19.99 2.17
CA LEU A 607 32.78 -19.31 3.12
C LEU A 607 32.05 -18.15 3.80
N PRO A 608 32.08 -18.04 5.13
CA PRO A 608 31.33 -17.01 5.88
C PRO A 608 31.67 -15.56 5.48
N ASP A 609 32.92 -15.28 5.15
CA ASP A 609 33.40 -13.92 4.88
C ASP A 609 33.49 -13.59 3.39
N LYS A 610 33.23 -14.56 2.49
CA LYS A 610 33.15 -14.35 1.05
C LYS A 610 31.85 -13.61 0.69
N GLN A 611 31.94 -12.68 -0.26
CA GLN A 611 30.75 -12.02 -0.84
C GLN A 611 30.13 -12.89 -1.92
N TYR A 612 28.82 -12.98 -1.89
CA TYR A 612 27.99 -13.70 -2.87
C TYR A 612 26.97 -12.75 -3.48
N THR A 613 26.61 -13.01 -4.74
CA THR A 613 25.50 -12.35 -5.39
C THR A 613 24.21 -13.09 -5.08
N VAL A 614 23.26 -12.39 -4.47
CA VAL A 614 21.92 -12.94 -4.17
C VAL A 614 20.87 -12.15 -4.92
N VAL A 615 19.83 -12.83 -5.41
CA VAL A 615 18.64 -12.19 -5.96
C VAL A 615 17.47 -12.28 -4.98
N VAL A 616 16.80 -11.16 -4.80
CA VAL A 616 15.58 -10.99 -4.00
C VAL A 616 14.63 -10.05 -4.71
N ASN A 617 13.36 -9.99 -4.29
CA ASN A 617 12.45 -8.95 -4.74
C ASN A 617 12.81 -7.57 -4.16
N SER A 618 12.35 -6.50 -4.79
CA SER A 618 12.64 -5.11 -4.39
C SER A 618 12.16 -4.78 -2.98
N TYR A 619 11.06 -5.34 -2.54
CA TYR A 619 10.57 -5.21 -1.15
C TYR A 619 11.61 -5.72 -0.15
N ARG A 620 12.16 -6.93 -0.37
CA ARG A 620 13.22 -7.49 0.48
C ARG A 620 14.50 -6.65 0.41
N ALA A 621 14.91 -6.25 -0.79
CA ALA A 621 16.12 -5.46 -0.98
C ALA A 621 16.08 -4.14 -0.20
N CYS A 622 14.89 -3.57 0.00
CA CYS A 622 14.67 -2.35 0.77
C CYS A 622 14.55 -2.59 2.29
N GLY A 623 14.50 -3.85 2.75
CA GLY A 623 14.41 -4.19 4.18
C GLY A 623 13.05 -4.70 4.65
N GLY A 624 12.10 -4.89 3.74
CA GLY A 624 10.79 -5.44 4.03
C GLY A 624 10.86 -6.82 4.68
N GLY A 625 9.97 -7.09 5.64
CA GLY A 625 9.97 -8.29 6.47
C GLY A 625 11.14 -8.40 7.45
N LEU A 626 12.01 -7.40 7.50
CA LEU A 626 13.11 -7.27 8.47
C LEU A 626 14.19 -8.39 8.40
N LEU A 627 14.15 -9.26 7.38
CA LEU A 627 15.09 -10.39 7.27
C LEU A 627 16.54 -9.91 7.11
N TRP A 628 16.79 -8.91 6.27
CA TRP A 628 18.13 -8.34 6.10
C TRP A 628 18.59 -7.52 7.30
N THR A 629 17.65 -6.79 7.93
CA THR A 629 18.01 -5.89 9.03
C THR A 629 18.13 -6.63 10.36
N ARG A 630 17.09 -7.34 10.79
CA ARG A 630 17.12 -8.10 12.05
C ARG A 630 17.79 -9.46 11.88
N GLY A 631 17.49 -10.15 10.79
CA GLY A 631 18.02 -11.48 10.51
C GLY A 631 19.53 -11.43 10.20
N ALA A 632 19.91 -10.84 9.09
CA ALA A 632 21.30 -10.75 8.65
C ALA A 632 22.13 -9.74 9.45
N GLY A 633 21.50 -8.79 10.16
CA GLY A 633 22.18 -7.75 10.97
C GLY A 633 22.69 -6.57 10.13
N ILE A 634 22.23 -6.40 8.88
CA ILE A 634 22.62 -5.29 8.02
C ILE A 634 21.84 -4.04 8.42
N PRO A 635 22.48 -2.92 8.79
CA PRO A 635 21.75 -1.68 9.06
C PRO A 635 20.93 -1.23 7.84
N HIS A 636 19.68 -0.81 8.05
CA HIS A 636 18.77 -0.43 6.96
C HIS A 636 19.42 0.56 5.97
N ARG A 637 20.12 1.59 6.45
CA ARG A 637 20.85 2.58 5.64
C ARG A 637 21.95 2.00 4.74
N GLU A 638 22.40 0.76 5.01
CA GLU A 638 23.43 0.08 4.20
C GLU A 638 22.80 -0.77 3.07
N LEU A 639 21.53 -1.14 3.17
CA LEU A 639 20.85 -1.97 2.17
C LEU A 639 20.93 -1.39 0.77
N PRO A 640 20.66 -0.10 0.52
CA PRO A 640 20.76 0.48 -0.82
C PRO A 640 22.17 0.37 -1.42
N LYS A 641 23.22 0.34 -0.60
CA LYS A 641 24.61 0.20 -1.05
C LYS A 641 24.97 -1.25 -1.42
N ARG A 642 24.18 -2.21 -0.96
CA ARG A 642 24.35 -3.63 -1.26
C ARG A 642 23.70 -4.01 -2.59
N ILE A 643 22.77 -3.19 -3.14
CA ILE A 643 22.11 -3.44 -4.41
C ILE A 643 23.09 -3.17 -5.55
N ILE A 644 23.38 -4.22 -6.35
CA ILE A 644 24.25 -4.17 -7.52
C ILE A 644 23.43 -3.74 -8.75
N SER A 645 22.24 -4.33 -8.91
CA SER A 645 21.36 -4.07 -10.04
C SER A 645 19.89 -4.31 -9.67
N THR A 646 19.01 -3.68 -10.43
CA THR A 646 17.56 -3.89 -10.34
C THR A 646 17.02 -4.10 -11.75
N THR A 647 16.13 -5.06 -11.94
CA THR A 647 15.50 -5.32 -13.24
C THR A 647 14.61 -4.15 -13.66
N ARG A 648 14.42 -3.97 -14.95
CA ARG A 648 13.47 -2.99 -15.50
C ARG A 648 12.05 -3.51 -15.49
N GLU A 649 11.90 -4.82 -15.60
CA GLU A 649 10.63 -5.53 -15.65
C GLU A 649 10.28 -6.08 -14.26
N ASP A 650 9.00 -6.10 -13.96
CA ASP A 650 8.48 -6.73 -12.75
C ASP A 650 8.58 -8.26 -12.81
N ILE A 651 8.49 -8.89 -11.65
CA ILE A 651 8.68 -10.35 -11.50
C ILE A 651 7.68 -11.14 -12.35
N ARG A 652 6.41 -10.72 -12.51
CA ARG A 652 5.43 -11.45 -13.33
C ARG A 652 5.76 -11.39 -14.81
N THR A 653 6.24 -10.25 -15.31
CA THR A 653 6.74 -10.14 -16.68
C THR A 653 7.93 -11.07 -16.92
N ILE A 654 8.86 -11.14 -15.96
CA ILE A 654 9.99 -12.07 -16.00
C ILE A 654 9.51 -13.53 -15.98
N LEU A 655 8.60 -13.88 -15.06
CA LEU A 655 8.01 -15.21 -14.99
C LEU A 655 7.33 -15.60 -16.31
N ALA A 656 6.55 -14.70 -16.92
CA ALA A 656 5.90 -14.97 -18.19
C ALA A 656 6.90 -15.34 -19.29
N LYS A 657 8.05 -14.66 -19.34
CA LYS A 657 9.12 -14.94 -20.31
C LYS A 657 9.83 -16.24 -20.02
N GLU A 658 10.27 -16.44 -18.78
CA GLU A 658 11.09 -17.58 -18.40
C GLU A 658 10.31 -18.91 -18.39
N LEU A 659 9.00 -18.85 -18.14
CA LEU A 659 8.12 -20.02 -18.13
C LEU A 659 7.49 -20.33 -19.51
N SER A 660 7.79 -19.56 -20.57
CA SER A 660 7.19 -19.73 -21.90
C SER A 660 7.75 -20.94 -22.70
N GLN A 661 8.15 -22.00 -22.02
CA GLN A 661 8.63 -23.24 -22.63
C GLN A 661 7.46 -24.17 -22.94
N GLU A 662 7.50 -24.86 -24.12
CA GLU A 662 6.47 -25.80 -24.53
C GLU A 662 7.03 -27.20 -24.76
N PRO A 663 6.64 -28.21 -23.98
CA PRO A 663 5.86 -28.13 -22.74
C PRO A 663 6.71 -27.66 -21.55
N LEU A 664 6.09 -26.99 -20.57
CA LEU A 664 6.73 -26.61 -19.31
C LEU A 664 6.72 -27.81 -18.35
N THR A 665 7.91 -28.35 -18.11
CA THR A 665 8.11 -29.45 -17.15
C THR A 665 8.87 -28.93 -15.93
N PRO A 666 8.18 -28.66 -14.82
CA PRO A 666 8.81 -28.17 -13.58
C PRO A 666 9.84 -29.16 -13.04
N GLN A 667 10.93 -28.62 -12.55
CA GLN A 667 12.04 -29.37 -11.96
C GLN A 667 12.23 -28.95 -10.50
N LEU A 668 12.53 -29.92 -9.65
CA LEU A 668 12.98 -29.65 -8.29
C LEU A 668 14.48 -29.29 -8.35
N ILE A 669 14.80 -28.04 -8.10
CA ILE A 669 16.17 -27.51 -8.20
C ILE A 669 16.76 -27.08 -6.85
N SER A 670 15.92 -26.82 -5.84
CA SER A 670 16.37 -26.45 -4.50
C SER A 670 16.86 -27.66 -3.70
N ARG A 671 17.95 -27.47 -2.92
CA ARG A 671 18.64 -28.52 -2.16
C ARG A 671 18.70 -28.17 -0.68
N TRP A 672 17.53 -28.06 -0.04
CA TRP A 672 17.46 -27.91 1.40
C TRP A 672 16.55 -28.95 2.03
N ARG A 673 16.73 -29.24 3.31
CA ARG A 673 15.98 -30.28 3.98
C ARG A 673 15.91 -30.08 5.48
N PHE A 674 14.82 -30.51 6.09
CA PHE A 674 14.70 -30.62 7.53
C PHE A 674 15.39 -31.88 8.05
N LEU A 675 16.01 -31.76 9.23
CA LEU A 675 16.59 -32.87 9.99
C LEU A 675 16.02 -32.90 11.42
N PRO A 676 15.67 -34.06 11.96
CA PRO A 676 15.56 -35.38 11.25
C PRO A 676 14.44 -35.33 10.18
N LYS A 677 14.67 -36.00 9.06
CA LYS A 677 13.73 -36.02 7.93
C LYS A 677 12.38 -36.62 8.33
N GLU A 678 12.42 -37.71 9.12
CA GLU A 678 11.23 -38.40 9.60
C GLU A 678 10.34 -37.49 10.49
N TRP A 679 10.89 -36.52 11.18
CA TRP A 679 10.11 -35.56 11.98
C TRP A 679 9.30 -34.63 11.09
N ALA A 680 9.89 -34.09 10.03
CA ALA A 680 9.17 -33.26 9.07
C ALA A 680 8.08 -34.06 8.33
N GLU A 681 8.35 -35.33 7.99
CA GLU A 681 7.37 -36.22 7.36
C GLU A 681 6.18 -36.56 8.29
N TYR A 682 6.45 -36.77 9.60
CA TYR A 682 5.41 -36.97 10.60
C TYR A 682 4.41 -35.83 10.66
N HIS A 683 4.87 -34.60 10.54
CA HIS A 683 4.05 -33.36 10.65
C HIS A 683 3.35 -32.97 9.35
N LYS A 684 3.47 -33.73 8.25
CA LYS A 684 2.77 -33.40 6.97
C LYS A 684 1.25 -33.32 7.11
N SER A 685 0.67 -33.99 8.09
CA SER A 685 -0.77 -33.97 8.35
C SER A 685 -1.24 -32.83 9.26
N ASP A 686 -0.33 -32.06 9.88
CA ASP A 686 -0.68 -31.05 10.87
C ASP A 686 -1.31 -29.80 10.24
N LEU A 687 -0.93 -29.49 9.01
CA LEU A 687 -1.48 -28.39 8.25
C LEU A 687 -2.74 -28.85 7.49
N LYS A 688 -3.84 -29.04 8.23
CA LYS A 688 -5.16 -29.37 7.68
C LYS A 688 -5.94 -28.09 7.42
N TRP A 689 -5.69 -27.45 6.33
CA TRP A 689 -6.55 -26.39 5.79
C TRP A 689 -7.13 -26.71 4.46
#